data_a8548778b059707bfb987eb456a45cef
#
_entry.id   a8548778b059707bfb987eb456a45cef
#
_cell.length_a   1.000
_cell.length_b   1.000
_cell.length_c   1.000
_cell.angle_alpha   90.00
_cell.angle_beta   90.00
_cell.angle_gamma   90.00
#
_symmetry.space_group_name_H-M   'P 1'
#
loop_
_entity.id
_entity.type
_entity.pdbx_description
1 polymer ?
#
loop_
_entity_poly.entity_id
_entity_poly.type
_entity_poly.pdbx_seq_one_letter_code
_entity_poly.pdbx_strand_id
1 'polypeptide(L)'
;MTTTFLSSSLKRLSVFGSLAAFALAATTLAAQTPTPRIQAEISSAAASTLQGSLHPLAQAQYDSGRVPADTRLNGISIVFNRSAAQQADLEALIAAQQNPSSPLYHQWLNPDQFAARFGMAQSDVNKVQAWLEQQGFSVDSVARSRNQIRFSGSAGQVEQAFQTQMHFYTIGGVKHFAPSTALWLPSALASVVIAVRNLDDFRPKPMFIASRAGQANPAFTSSVSGSVFFAPGDVNLAYGVNTLISAGSTGTGQSIAIMGQSSIVNSDIENFETAAGLTVKDPNQVLVPGSGTAQAFAGDEGESDLDIEWSGGIAPGAEVFFVYTGSNTNLGVFDSIQYAVDEKIGNIISVSYGTCEPNLSAGQATALDAVLSQAVTQGQTVVAASGDSGSSACYVSPTTTTPPLATQEELAVSYPASSQFVTGVGGTEITTADDASGSVYWEAKGSSDEITSLLQYIPEVAWNDDAASVAAGATSLSSTGGGVSTLYATSPSWQKGVPGIPTTPGRYVPDVAFYASPDLPGYLYCTSDTSDWNTGQQASCNSGFRDSATQDLTVAGGTSFATPVFAGMVAVLNQAKGYTTGEGLINPTLYTLASNSVTYAAAFHDVTTGNNECPSSLGATYCSTASEGSYATGAGYDQVTGLGSVNLSALVTAWPVTTAPVLISTTTTVSASSTTPALNASDTFTITVTPASGTVAPGGTITAIVDGGTPVTGIALTASGSSGVATYPTTFTTAGTHTIVFQYSGSTTFAPSTTAISVTVPGSSSGKGTFVLAATAVTVAQGSTASSTITVTPSGGYTGTVELSADSSNDTALANLCLGFTTPTASGGSVAVTGTAAATTQLTFDTNASDCPAIAKSGKHAMHRLGPVKTSQNNTPSRAPLAVAFAGLLLAGFMGRSSRKLRNLAAVIGLLAIGLGLSACGGGSSSSSTTVPDPPKGTYTITVTGQDSTTATIKSITTFTLVID
;
A
#
# COMPACT_ATOMS: atom_id res chain seq x y z
N MET A 1 8.88 83.02 -9.24
CA MET A 1 8.60 83.00 -10.70
C MET A 1 9.09 81.73 -11.28
N THR A 2 8.16 80.93 -11.89
CA THR A 2 8.40 79.87 -12.85
C THR A 2 9.41 78.82 -12.43
N THR A 3 9.06 77.58 -12.11
CA THR A 3 8.49 76.56 -12.98
C THR A 3 8.05 75.32 -12.14
N THR A 4 6.83 75.07 -12.11
CA THR A 4 6.26 73.76 -11.73
C THR A 4 5.34 73.39 -12.89
N PHE A 5 5.59 72.16 -13.45
CA PHE A 5 4.67 71.30 -14.16
C PHE A 5 5.48 70.35 -15.07
N LEU A 6 5.65 69.12 -14.59
CA LEU A 6 5.82 67.91 -15.43
C LEU A 6 6.32 66.73 -14.57
N SER A 7 5.43 66.09 -13.83
CA SER A 7 5.68 64.77 -13.28
C SER A 7 4.39 64.09 -12.76
N SER A 8 3.41 63.89 -13.64
CA SER A 8 2.21 63.11 -13.28
C SER A 8 1.69 62.16 -14.37
N SER A 9 2.53 61.78 -15.35
CA SER A 9 2.10 60.90 -16.44
C SER A 9 2.89 59.60 -16.59
N LEU A 10 3.76 59.23 -15.64
CA LEU A 10 4.54 57.99 -15.74
C LEU A 10 4.28 56.94 -14.65
N LYS A 11 3.19 57.07 -13.88
CA LYS A 11 2.82 56.08 -12.84
C LYS A 11 1.55 55.26 -13.13
N ARG A 12 1.01 55.29 -14.35
CA ARG A 12 -0.16 54.49 -14.75
C ARG A 12 0.09 53.42 -15.82
N LEU A 13 1.36 53.16 -16.22
CA LEU A 13 1.69 52.13 -17.22
C LEU A 13 2.42 50.90 -16.66
N SER A 14 2.64 50.79 -15.33
CA SER A 14 3.31 49.66 -14.73
C SER A 14 2.37 48.70 -13.95
N VAL A 15 1.05 48.95 -13.94
CA VAL A 15 0.08 48.05 -13.27
C VAL A 15 -0.66 47.13 -14.26
N PHE A 16 -0.61 47.40 -15.57
CA PHE A 16 -1.22 46.52 -16.57
C PHE A 16 -0.26 45.49 -17.18
N GLY A 17 1.04 45.56 -16.88
CA GLY A 17 2.05 44.63 -17.35
C GLY A 17 2.21 43.39 -16.47
N SER A 18 1.74 43.42 -15.23
CA SER A 18 1.91 42.32 -14.27
C SER A 18 0.70 41.38 -14.14
N LEU A 19 -0.44 41.71 -14.75
CA LEU A 19 -1.62 40.81 -14.81
C LEU A 19 -1.69 39.94 -16.08
N ALA A 20 -0.83 40.21 -17.09
CA ALA A 20 -0.80 39.41 -18.32
C ALA A 20 0.22 38.26 -18.27
N ALA A 21 1.07 38.19 -17.24
CA ALA A 21 2.08 37.14 -17.09
C ALA A 21 1.61 35.98 -16.17
N PHE A 22 0.47 36.07 -15.51
CA PHE A 22 -0.09 35.00 -14.66
C PHE A 22 -1.22 34.19 -15.30
N ALA A 23 -1.56 34.46 -16.56
CA ALA A 23 -2.66 33.80 -17.28
C ALA A 23 -2.17 32.70 -18.26
N LEU A 24 -0.88 32.31 -18.25
CA LEU A 24 -0.35 31.33 -19.22
C LEU A 24 0.35 30.12 -18.57
N ALA A 25 -0.05 29.71 -17.37
CA ALA A 25 0.46 28.48 -16.76
C ALA A 25 -0.66 27.58 -16.17
N ALA A 26 -1.85 27.66 -16.72
CA ALA A 26 -2.83 26.58 -16.59
C ALA A 26 -2.63 25.61 -17.78
N THR A 27 -1.43 25.06 -17.92
CA THR A 27 -1.25 23.85 -18.74
C THR A 27 -1.99 22.74 -18.02
N THR A 28 -3.12 22.34 -18.57
CA THR A 28 -3.84 21.14 -18.23
C THR A 28 -2.83 20.00 -18.07
N LEU A 29 -2.66 19.47 -16.84
CA LEU A 29 -1.96 18.20 -16.62
C LEU A 29 -2.83 17.09 -17.28
N ALA A 30 -2.74 16.98 -18.59
CA ALA A 30 -3.25 15.80 -19.28
C ALA A 30 -2.34 14.65 -18.88
N ALA A 31 -2.87 13.65 -18.17
CA ALA A 31 -2.15 12.43 -17.85
C ALA A 31 -1.57 11.85 -19.13
N GLN A 32 -0.23 11.93 -19.27
CA GLN A 32 0.45 11.35 -20.42
C GLN A 32 0.42 9.83 -20.28
N THR A 33 -0.20 9.15 -21.22
CA THR A 33 -0.07 7.69 -21.30
C THR A 33 1.41 7.32 -21.48
N PRO A 34 1.91 6.32 -20.74
CA PRO A 34 3.29 5.90 -20.86
C PRO A 34 3.67 5.57 -22.30
N THR A 35 4.62 6.30 -22.86
CA THR A 35 5.09 6.05 -24.22
C THR A 35 6.19 4.98 -24.20
N PRO A 36 6.26 4.10 -25.23
CA PRO A 36 7.33 3.13 -25.35
C PRO A 36 8.70 3.80 -25.40
N ARG A 37 9.62 3.40 -24.52
CA ARG A 37 10.98 3.95 -24.41
C ARG A 37 12.07 3.00 -24.93
N ILE A 38 11.79 1.70 -24.97
CA ILE A 38 12.71 0.71 -25.52
C ILE A 38 12.51 0.64 -27.04
N GLN A 39 13.33 1.39 -27.79
CA GLN A 39 13.20 1.49 -29.25
C GLN A 39 14.05 0.43 -29.97
N ALA A 40 15.24 0.08 -29.41
CA ALA A 40 16.10 -0.93 -29.95
C ALA A 40 15.75 -2.33 -29.49
N GLU A 41 16.20 -3.34 -30.23
CA GLU A 41 16.15 -4.73 -29.79
C GLU A 41 17.07 -4.91 -28.56
N ILE A 42 16.60 -5.69 -27.59
CA ILE A 42 17.37 -5.99 -26.37
C ILE A 42 18.39 -7.07 -26.72
N SER A 43 19.66 -6.71 -26.85
CA SER A 43 20.74 -7.59 -27.20
C SER A 43 21.90 -7.45 -26.23
N SER A 44 22.43 -8.59 -25.76
CA SER A 44 23.63 -8.63 -24.91
C SER A 44 24.93 -8.25 -25.63
N ALA A 45 24.89 -8.09 -26.96
CA ALA A 45 26.09 -7.67 -27.76
C ALA A 45 26.53 -6.23 -27.47
N ALA A 46 25.61 -5.37 -27.01
CA ALA A 46 25.88 -4.02 -26.54
C ALA A 46 25.39 -3.91 -25.09
N ALA A 47 26.31 -3.78 -24.16
CA ALA A 47 26.00 -3.68 -22.73
C ALA A 47 26.59 -2.41 -22.11
N SER A 48 25.98 -1.96 -21.01
CA SER A 48 26.42 -0.81 -20.21
C SER A 48 26.30 -1.14 -18.72
N THR A 49 27.16 -0.58 -17.91
CA THR A 49 27.17 -0.76 -16.46
C THR A 49 25.95 -0.09 -15.85
N LEU A 50 25.24 -0.82 -15.00
CA LEU A 50 24.21 -0.28 -14.13
C LEU A 50 24.88 0.39 -12.91
N GLN A 51 24.93 1.72 -12.93
CA GLN A 51 25.55 2.50 -11.86
C GLN A 51 24.78 2.33 -10.54
N GLY A 52 25.51 2.27 -9.41
CA GLY A 52 24.90 2.11 -8.08
C GLY A 52 24.25 0.74 -7.85
N SER A 53 24.66 -0.30 -8.58
CA SER A 53 24.15 -1.68 -8.43
C SER A 53 24.97 -2.55 -7.48
N LEU A 54 26.18 -2.11 -7.10
CA LEU A 54 27.04 -2.83 -6.18
C LEU A 54 26.68 -2.46 -4.73
N HIS A 55 26.46 -3.46 -3.90
CA HIS A 55 26.19 -3.23 -2.48
C HIS A 55 27.47 -2.70 -1.78
N PRO A 56 27.39 -1.62 -0.97
CA PRO A 56 28.57 -1.01 -0.34
C PRO A 56 29.40 -1.96 0.52
N LEU A 57 28.81 -2.94 1.16
CA LEU A 57 29.47 -3.97 1.97
C LEU A 57 30.05 -5.12 1.14
N ALA A 58 29.73 -5.22 -0.15
CA ALA A 58 30.31 -6.26 -1.03
C ALA A 58 31.76 -5.88 -1.46
N GLN A 59 32.66 -5.82 -0.49
CA GLN A 59 34.05 -5.38 -0.66
C GLN A 59 35.00 -6.58 -0.71
N ALA A 60 36.06 -6.49 -1.50
CA ALA A 60 37.02 -7.57 -1.69
C ALA A 60 37.67 -8.08 -0.37
N GLN A 61 37.81 -7.21 0.61
CA GLN A 61 38.36 -7.56 1.92
C GLN A 61 37.45 -8.48 2.76
N TYR A 62 36.16 -8.51 2.47
CA TYR A 62 35.17 -9.35 3.13
C TYR A 62 34.79 -10.60 2.32
N ASP A 63 35.34 -10.75 1.13
CA ASP A 63 35.06 -11.85 0.21
C ASP A 63 35.48 -13.18 0.82
N SER A 64 34.54 -14.13 0.89
CA SER A 64 34.76 -15.49 1.43
C SER A 64 34.49 -16.57 0.39
N GLY A 65 34.51 -16.20 -0.89
CA GLY A 65 34.47 -17.11 -2.03
C GLY A 65 33.18 -17.08 -2.83
N ARG A 66 33.16 -17.81 -3.94
CA ARG A 66 32.03 -17.80 -4.90
C ARG A 66 30.79 -18.52 -4.38
N VAL A 67 29.64 -18.01 -4.72
CA VAL A 67 28.36 -18.71 -4.57
C VAL A 67 28.29 -19.82 -5.62
N PRO A 68 27.84 -21.05 -5.29
CA PRO A 68 27.61 -22.11 -6.28
C PRO A 68 26.66 -21.68 -7.38
N ALA A 69 27.02 -21.98 -8.65
CA ALA A 69 26.27 -21.52 -9.81
C ALA A 69 24.82 -22.03 -9.87
N ASP A 70 24.53 -23.16 -9.20
CA ASP A 70 23.21 -23.78 -9.10
C ASP A 70 22.36 -23.23 -7.92
N THR A 71 22.92 -22.34 -7.10
CA THR A 71 22.17 -21.69 -6.00
C THR A 71 20.98 -20.95 -6.57
N ARG A 72 19.78 -21.28 -6.08
CA ARG A 72 18.53 -20.65 -6.52
C ARG A 72 18.38 -19.28 -5.86
N LEU A 73 18.11 -18.28 -6.67
CA LEU A 73 17.74 -16.93 -6.26
C LEU A 73 16.30 -16.68 -6.69
N ASN A 74 15.42 -16.41 -5.73
CA ASN A 74 13.99 -16.19 -5.99
C ASN A 74 13.66 -14.70 -5.84
N GLY A 75 12.66 -14.24 -6.59
CA GLY A 75 12.11 -12.91 -6.43
C GLY A 75 13.07 -11.76 -6.74
N ILE A 76 14.08 -12.01 -7.59
CA ILE A 76 14.92 -10.92 -8.14
C ILE A 76 14.01 -9.93 -8.84
N SER A 77 14.25 -8.64 -8.68
CA SER A 77 13.39 -7.60 -9.26
C SER A 77 14.18 -6.64 -10.13
N ILE A 78 13.81 -6.52 -11.42
CA ILE A 78 14.28 -5.44 -12.29
C ILE A 78 13.32 -4.27 -12.17
N VAL A 79 13.82 -3.10 -11.73
CA VAL A 79 13.03 -1.91 -11.40
C VAL A 79 13.23 -0.83 -12.45
N PHE A 80 12.12 -0.21 -12.86
CA PHE A 80 12.10 0.77 -13.94
C PHE A 80 12.04 2.21 -13.42
N ASN A 81 12.73 3.12 -14.10
CA ASN A 81 12.60 4.54 -13.83
C ASN A 81 11.39 5.15 -14.56
N ARG A 82 10.97 6.29 -14.06
CA ARG A 82 10.06 7.19 -14.77
C ARG A 82 10.85 8.04 -15.76
N SER A 83 10.19 8.50 -16.83
CA SER A 83 10.77 9.58 -17.65
C SER A 83 10.81 10.88 -16.84
N ALA A 84 11.67 11.83 -17.23
CA ALA A 84 11.74 13.14 -16.57
C ALA A 84 10.37 13.86 -16.55
N ALA A 85 9.57 13.70 -17.60
CA ALA A 85 8.23 14.26 -17.68
C ALA A 85 7.25 13.58 -16.69
N GLN A 86 7.33 12.23 -16.56
CA GLN A 86 6.52 11.50 -15.58
C GLN A 86 6.94 11.84 -14.15
N GLN A 87 8.22 12.03 -13.89
CA GLN A 87 8.72 12.41 -12.56
C GLN A 87 8.23 13.81 -12.17
N ALA A 88 8.34 14.80 -13.06
CA ALA A 88 7.83 16.15 -12.82
C ALA A 88 6.30 16.17 -12.63
N ASP A 89 5.56 15.34 -13.37
CA ASP A 89 4.12 15.18 -13.22
C ASP A 89 3.75 14.55 -11.87
N LEU A 90 4.51 13.57 -11.41
CA LEU A 90 4.35 12.93 -10.11
C LEU A 90 4.57 13.93 -8.95
N GLU A 91 5.66 14.69 -9.01
CA GLU A 91 5.98 15.71 -7.99
C GLU A 91 4.89 16.79 -7.93
N ALA A 92 4.41 17.25 -9.09
CA ALA A 92 3.31 18.20 -9.16
C ALA A 92 2.00 17.62 -8.61
N LEU A 93 1.73 16.34 -8.88
CA LEU A 93 0.55 15.64 -8.33
C LEU A 93 0.63 15.53 -6.81
N ILE A 94 1.76 15.06 -6.27
CA ILE A 94 1.97 14.95 -4.81
C ILE A 94 1.75 16.32 -4.15
N ALA A 95 2.37 17.39 -4.68
CA ALA A 95 2.19 18.72 -4.15
C ALA A 95 0.73 19.19 -4.20
N ALA A 96 0.01 18.86 -5.26
CA ALA A 96 -1.40 19.21 -5.40
C ALA A 96 -2.32 18.42 -4.46
N GLN A 97 -2.02 17.12 -4.26
CA GLN A 97 -2.78 16.24 -3.35
C GLN A 97 -2.60 16.63 -1.87
N GLN A 98 -1.51 17.31 -1.52
CA GLN A 98 -1.21 17.77 -0.16
C GLN A 98 -1.64 19.23 0.10
N ASN A 99 -2.06 19.95 -0.91
CA ASN A 99 -2.45 21.36 -0.77
C ASN A 99 -3.96 21.50 -0.57
N PRO A 100 -4.45 21.94 0.61
CA PRO A 100 -5.88 22.12 0.88
C PRO A 100 -6.61 23.05 -0.08
N SER A 101 -5.87 23.98 -0.73
CA SER A 101 -6.44 24.88 -1.74
C SER A 101 -6.49 24.28 -3.14
N SER A 102 -5.91 23.10 -3.32
CA SER A 102 -5.89 22.40 -4.60
C SER A 102 -7.19 21.61 -4.80
N PRO A 103 -7.75 21.64 -6.00
CA PRO A 103 -8.87 20.77 -6.34
C PRO A 103 -8.48 19.26 -6.41
N LEU A 104 -7.18 18.96 -6.39
CA LEU A 104 -6.67 17.59 -6.28
C LEU A 104 -6.38 17.20 -4.82
N TYR A 105 -6.69 18.05 -3.85
CA TYR A 105 -6.51 17.73 -2.44
C TYR A 105 -7.20 16.43 -2.07
N HIS A 106 -6.44 15.46 -1.55
CA HIS A 106 -6.88 14.10 -1.22
C HIS A 106 -7.59 13.35 -2.36
N GLN A 107 -7.30 13.69 -3.62
CA GLN A 107 -7.76 12.90 -4.77
C GLN A 107 -6.71 11.82 -5.08
N TRP A 108 -6.86 10.67 -4.44
CA TRP A 108 -5.89 9.59 -4.51
C TRP A 108 -6.05 8.72 -5.74
N LEU A 109 -4.94 8.25 -6.26
CA LEU A 109 -4.93 7.26 -7.32
C LEU A 109 -5.16 5.85 -6.74
N ASN A 110 -5.75 4.97 -7.55
CA ASN A 110 -5.61 3.55 -7.31
C ASN A 110 -4.37 3.00 -8.07
N PRO A 111 -3.90 1.77 -7.78
CA PRO A 111 -2.71 1.22 -8.41
C PRO A 111 -2.77 1.18 -9.94
N ASP A 112 -3.93 0.91 -10.53
CA ASP A 112 -4.10 0.86 -11.99
C ASP A 112 -4.03 2.26 -12.62
N GLN A 113 -4.58 3.28 -11.96
CA GLN A 113 -4.45 4.67 -12.37
C GLN A 113 -3.01 5.15 -12.26
N PHE A 114 -2.30 4.73 -11.20
CA PHE A 114 -0.87 5.00 -11.06
C PHE A 114 -0.08 4.36 -12.22
N ALA A 115 -0.32 3.08 -12.51
CA ALA A 115 0.30 2.38 -13.62
C ALA A 115 0.02 3.04 -14.98
N ALA A 116 -1.23 3.48 -15.19
CA ALA A 116 -1.62 4.13 -16.43
C ALA A 116 -0.94 5.47 -16.67
N ARG A 117 -0.52 6.18 -15.59
CA ARG A 117 0.10 7.50 -15.66
C ARG A 117 1.62 7.45 -15.53
N PHE A 118 2.14 6.63 -14.62
CA PHE A 118 3.53 6.65 -14.19
C PHE A 118 4.30 5.34 -14.43
N GLY A 119 3.60 4.25 -14.77
CA GLY A 119 4.22 2.97 -15.06
C GLY A 119 4.94 2.93 -16.40
N MET A 120 5.62 1.82 -16.67
CA MET A 120 6.18 1.53 -17.99
C MET A 120 5.06 1.28 -19.02
N ALA A 121 5.35 1.59 -20.29
CA ALA A 121 4.49 1.14 -21.38
C ALA A 121 4.42 -0.39 -21.43
N GLN A 122 3.24 -0.96 -21.60
CA GLN A 122 3.05 -2.42 -21.59
C GLN A 122 3.91 -3.12 -22.67
N SER A 123 4.11 -2.49 -23.81
CA SER A 123 4.98 -3.02 -24.89
C SER A 123 6.44 -3.15 -24.45
N ASP A 124 6.93 -2.24 -23.58
CA ASP A 124 8.28 -2.30 -23.06
C ASP A 124 8.41 -3.36 -21.97
N VAL A 125 7.39 -3.47 -21.08
CA VAL A 125 7.29 -4.57 -20.11
C VAL A 125 7.38 -5.92 -20.82
N ASN A 126 6.61 -6.12 -21.89
CA ASN A 126 6.62 -7.37 -22.65
C ASN A 126 7.99 -7.67 -23.27
N LYS A 127 8.73 -6.64 -23.74
CA LYS A 127 10.08 -6.82 -24.28
C LYS A 127 11.06 -7.27 -23.19
N VAL A 128 10.98 -6.68 -22.00
CA VAL A 128 11.86 -7.05 -20.88
C VAL A 128 11.53 -8.45 -20.38
N GLN A 129 10.25 -8.83 -20.28
CA GLN A 129 9.84 -10.20 -19.93
C GLN A 129 10.44 -11.22 -20.93
N ALA A 130 10.26 -10.99 -22.21
CA ALA A 130 10.80 -11.87 -23.25
C ALA A 130 12.33 -11.97 -23.19
N TRP A 131 13.04 -10.89 -22.85
CA TRP A 131 14.49 -10.92 -22.66
C TRP A 131 14.88 -11.75 -21.45
N LEU A 132 14.20 -11.60 -20.29
CA LEU A 132 14.46 -12.39 -19.09
C LEU A 132 14.24 -13.90 -19.35
N GLU A 133 13.17 -14.25 -20.03
CA GLU A 133 12.87 -15.63 -20.44
C GLU A 133 13.95 -16.20 -21.39
N GLN A 134 14.46 -15.38 -22.31
CA GLN A 134 15.58 -15.78 -23.20
C GLN A 134 16.89 -16.00 -22.44
N GLN A 135 17.11 -15.29 -21.30
CA GLN A 135 18.24 -15.56 -20.42
C GLN A 135 18.01 -16.83 -19.52
N GLY A 136 16.87 -17.48 -19.67
CA GLY A 136 16.52 -18.70 -18.95
C GLY A 136 15.89 -18.47 -17.58
N PHE A 137 15.55 -17.23 -17.21
CA PHE A 137 14.83 -16.92 -15.97
C PHE A 137 13.35 -17.32 -16.07
N SER A 138 12.75 -17.59 -14.91
CA SER A 138 11.31 -17.65 -14.75
C SER A 138 10.79 -16.28 -14.36
N VAL A 139 9.88 -15.71 -15.15
CA VAL A 139 9.19 -14.48 -14.77
C VAL A 139 8.08 -14.83 -13.78
N ASP A 140 8.17 -14.32 -12.56
CA ASP A 140 7.26 -14.65 -11.46
C ASP A 140 6.02 -13.73 -11.49
N SER A 141 6.22 -12.42 -11.67
CA SER A 141 5.14 -11.44 -11.75
C SER A 141 5.61 -10.11 -12.36
N VAL A 142 4.64 -9.31 -12.79
CA VAL A 142 4.81 -7.89 -13.09
C VAL A 142 4.04 -7.12 -12.02
N ALA A 143 4.68 -6.14 -11.39
CA ALA A 143 4.02 -5.27 -10.45
C ALA A 143 2.81 -4.57 -11.06
N ARG A 144 1.73 -4.42 -10.31
CA ARG A 144 0.51 -3.77 -10.77
C ARG A 144 0.75 -2.34 -11.24
N SER A 145 1.67 -1.64 -10.58
CA SER A 145 2.18 -0.32 -10.98
C SER A 145 3.00 -0.31 -12.29
N ARG A 146 3.41 -1.47 -12.79
CA ARG A 146 4.35 -1.64 -13.92
C ARG A 146 5.69 -0.93 -13.70
N ASN A 147 6.12 -0.79 -12.45
CA ASN A 147 7.40 -0.22 -12.08
C ASN A 147 8.51 -1.29 -11.96
N GLN A 148 8.14 -2.59 -11.87
CA GLN A 148 9.10 -3.69 -11.79
C GLN A 148 8.55 -4.99 -12.38
N ILE A 149 9.51 -5.89 -12.71
CA ILE A 149 9.25 -7.30 -13.04
C ILE A 149 10.01 -8.14 -12.03
N ARG A 150 9.31 -9.07 -11.38
CA ARG A 150 9.91 -10.07 -10.49
C ARG A 150 10.18 -11.36 -11.27
N PHE A 151 11.38 -11.94 -11.06
CA PHE A 151 11.81 -13.16 -11.73
C PHE A 151 12.72 -13.98 -10.84
N SER A 152 12.94 -15.23 -11.19
CA SER A 152 13.75 -16.18 -10.42
C SER A 152 14.70 -16.97 -11.33
N GLY A 153 15.85 -17.33 -10.80
CA GLY A 153 16.84 -18.12 -11.54
C GLY A 153 17.97 -18.63 -10.67
N SER A 154 19.00 -19.21 -11.26
CA SER A 154 20.22 -19.61 -10.56
C SER A 154 21.26 -18.48 -10.53
N ALA A 155 22.20 -18.56 -9.59
CA ALA A 155 23.34 -17.65 -9.52
C ALA A 155 24.13 -17.63 -10.85
N GLY A 156 24.32 -18.79 -11.51
CA GLY A 156 24.97 -18.87 -12.80
C GLY A 156 24.21 -18.18 -13.94
N GLN A 157 22.87 -18.17 -13.90
CA GLN A 157 22.06 -17.38 -14.85
C GLN A 157 22.21 -15.88 -14.60
N VAL A 158 22.23 -15.45 -13.33
CA VAL A 158 22.51 -14.06 -12.95
C VAL A 158 23.89 -13.62 -13.44
N GLU A 159 24.92 -14.44 -13.18
CA GLU A 159 26.30 -14.15 -13.63
C GLU A 159 26.40 -13.97 -15.15
N GLN A 160 25.70 -14.81 -15.90
CA GLN A 160 25.69 -14.76 -17.35
C GLN A 160 24.92 -13.55 -17.90
N ALA A 161 23.71 -13.32 -17.35
CA ALA A 161 22.82 -12.27 -17.85
C ALA A 161 23.30 -10.85 -17.51
N PHE A 162 23.87 -10.68 -16.31
CA PHE A 162 24.30 -9.39 -15.77
C PHE A 162 25.82 -9.21 -15.72
N GLN A 163 26.61 -10.14 -16.31
CA GLN A 163 28.07 -10.09 -16.45
C GLN A 163 28.80 -9.77 -15.13
N THR A 164 28.42 -10.39 -14.06
CA THR A 164 29.01 -10.30 -12.73
C THR A 164 29.38 -11.69 -12.21
N GLN A 165 29.88 -11.77 -10.99
CA GLN A 165 30.03 -13.02 -10.26
C GLN A 165 29.33 -12.89 -8.90
N MET A 166 28.67 -13.95 -8.46
CA MET A 166 28.02 -14.00 -7.14
C MET A 166 29.02 -14.53 -6.10
N HIS A 167 29.29 -13.72 -5.08
CA HIS A 167 30.25 -14.07 -4.02
C HIS A 167 29.58 -14.03 -2.65
N PHE A 168 30.17 -14.79 -1.74
CA PHE A 168 29.88 -14.70 -0.32
C PHE A 168 30.78 -13.66 0.34
N TYR A 169 30.25 -12.93 1.30
CA TYR A 169 30.93 -11.93 2.11
C TYR A 169 30.70 -12.23 3.59
N THR A 170 31.72 -12.13 4.42
CA THR A 170 31.58 -12.32 5.87
C THR A 170 31.68 -10.97 6.55
N ILE A 171 30.57 -10.48 7.09
CA ILE A 171 30.43 -9.19 7.77
C ILE A 171 29.95 -9.44 9.18
N GLY A 172 30.68 -8.93 10.18
CA GLY A 172 30.33 -9.15 11.57
C GLY A 172 30.18 -10.60 11.99
N GLY A 173 30.88 -11.52 11.31
CA GLY A 173 30.75 -12.97 11.53
C GLY A 173 29.58 -13.63 10.78
N VAL A 174 28.70 -12.86 10.15
CA VAL A 174 27.57 -13.36 9.36
C VAL A 174 27.98 -13.48 7.90
N LYS A 175 27.57 -14.57 7.27
CA LYS A 175 27.86 -14.85 5.86
C LYS A 175 26.70 -14.38 4.99
N HIS A 176 26.97 -13.40 4.12
CA HIS A 176 26.06 -12.83 3.14
C HIS A 176 26.47 -13.22 1.73
N PHE A 177 25.58 -13.04 0.76
CA PHE A 177 25.94 -13.13 -0.65
C PHE A 177 25.55 -11.83 -1.39
N ALA A 178 26.31 -11.48 -2.43
CA ALA A 178 26.04 -10.35 -3.31
C ALA A 178 26.83 -10.46 -4.62
N PRO A 179 26.50 -9.67 -5.67
CA PRO A 179 27.37 -9.44 -6.81
C PRO A 179 28.73 -8.87 -6.40
N SER A 180 29.81 -9.36 -7.00
CA SER A 180 31.18 -8.91 -6.71
C SER A 180 31.60 -7.67 -7.54
N THR A 181 30.83 -7.36 -8.58
CA THR A 181 31.05 -6.22 -9.46
C THR A 181 29.72 -5.57 -9.83
N ALA A 182 29.76 -4.31 -10.25
CA ALA A 182 28.58 -3.66 -10.78
C ALA A 182 27.97 -4.47 -11.94
N LEU A 183 26.65 -4.49 -12.01
CA LEU A 183 25.90 -5.23 -13.01
C LEU A 183 26.01 -4.57 -14.39
N TRP A 184 26.01 -5.39 -15.43
CA TRP A 184 25.92 -4.96 -16.80
C TRP A 184 24.54 -5.29 -17.38
N LEU A 185 23.95 -4.37 -18.10
CA LEU A 185 22.67 -4.54 -18.76
C LEU A 185 22.80 -4.29 -20.26
N PRO A 186 21.99 -4.94 -21.11
CA PRO A 186 21.85 -4.52 -22.50
C PRO A 186 21.62 -3.01 -22.60
N SER A 187 22.36 -2.33 -23.48
CA SER A 187 22.31 -0.87 -23.60
C SER A 187 20.91 -0.32 -23.92
N ALA A 188 20.05 -1.15 -24.55
CA ALA A 188 18.65 -0.82 -24.77
C ALA A 188 17.85 -0.65 -23.48
N LEU A 189 18.30 -1.24 -22.36
CA LEU A 189 17.66 -1.16 -21.03
C LEU A 189 18.25 -0.05 -20.16
N ALA A 190 19.43 0.47 -20.48
CA ALA A 190 20.16 1.42 -19.63
C ALA A 190 19.39 2.71 -19.32
N SER A 191 18.51 3.15 -20.22
CA SER A 191 17.69 4.37 -20.02
C SER A 191 16.41 4.14 -19.23
N VAL A 192 16.04 2.88 -18.94
CA VAL A 192 14.75 2.54 -18.33
C VAL A 192 14.89 1.74 -17.04
N VAL A 193 16.03 1.12 -16.76
CA VAL A 193 16.29 0.35 -15.53
C VAL A 193 17.09 1.21 -14.55
N ILE A 194 16.62 1.31 -13.30
CA ILE A 194 17.35 2.02 -12.24
C ILE A 194 18.03 1.05 -11.27
N ALA A 195 17.47 -0.14 -11.06
CA ALA A 195 18.05 -1.12 -10.16
C ALA A 195 17.67 -2.55 -10.56
N VAL A 196 18.50 -3.50 -10.15
CA VAL A 196 18.15 -4.91 -9.99
C VAL A 196 18.30 -5.21 -8.51
N ARG A 197 17.20 -5.57 -7.84
CA ARG A 197 17.13 -5.81 -6.41
C ARG A 197 17.10 -7.30 -6.09
N ASN A 198 17.33 -7.62 -4.82
CA ASN A 198 17.25 -8.99 -4.28
C ASN A 198 18.32 -9.92 -4.88
N LEU A 199 19.46 -9.36 -5.29
CA LEU A 199 20.68 -10.10 -5.63
C LEU A 199 21.66 -10.21 -4.45
N ASP A 200 21.26 -9.74 -3.28
CA ASP A 200 21.96 -9.85 -2.00
C ASP A 200 20.96 -10.21 -0.89
N ASP A 201 21.49 -10.57 0.28
CA ASP A 201 20.72 -10.88 1.49
C ASP A 201 21.07 -9.96 2.66
N PHE A 202 21.50 -8.75 2.36
CA PHE A 202 21.66 -7.67 3.36
C PHE A 202 20.29 -7.07 3.71
N ARG A 203 19.54 -7.78 4.56
CA ARG A 203 18.20 -7.37 4.97
C ARG A 203 18.24 -6.18 5.93
N PRO A 204 17.24 -5.29 5.91
CA PRO A 204 17.03 -4.31 6.97
C PRO A 204 16.92 -4.96 8.33
N LYS A 205 17.32 -4.24 9.36
CA LYS A 205 17.30 -4.73 10.74
C LYS A 205 16.13 -4.12 11.51
N PRO A 206 15.57 -4.87 12.49
CA PRO A 206 14.63 -4.30 13.45
C PRO A 206 15.29 -3.20 14.28
N MET A 207 14.47 -2.26 14.77
CA MET A 207 14.90 -1.09 15.53
C MET A 207 14.25 -1.09 16.90
N PHE A 208 14.51 -2.17 17.67
CA PHE A 208 14.15 -2.25 19.08
C PHE A 208 15.31 -2.76 19.91
N ILE A 209 15.26 -2.47 21.21
CA ILE A 209 16.27 -2.86 22.19
C ILE A 209 15.56 -3.47 23.39
N ALA A 210 15.86 -4.72 23.71
CA ALA A 210 15.34 -5.38 24.91
C ALA A 210 15.85 -4.69 26.17
N SER A 211 14.95 -4.43 27.13
CA SER A 211 15.32 -3.85 28.43
C SER A 211 16.25 -4.78 29.20
N ARG A 212 17.21 -4.20 29.88
CA ARG A 212 18.10 -4.88 30.82
C ARG A 212 17.53 -4.98 32.23
N ALA A 213 16.47 -4.20 32.50
CA ALA A 213 15.77 -4.21 33.78
C ALA A 213 15.09 -5.55 34.09
N GLY A 214 15.17 -6.52 33.21
CA GLY A 214 14.60 -7.86 33.35
C GLY A 214 15.04 -8.67 34.54
N GLN A 215 15.95 -8.16 35.37
CA GLN A 215 16.33 -8.75 36.65
C GLN A 215 15.88 -7.95 37.87
N ALA A 216 15.34 -6.77 37.71
CA ALA A 216 14.85 -5.94 38.80
C ALA A 216 13.33 -5.79 38.68
N ASN A 217 12.62 -6.72 39.27
CA ASN A 217 11.20 -6.67 39.66
C ASN A 217 10.35 -5.60 38.92
N PRO A 218 9.54 -5.97 37.97
CA PRO A 218 8.86 -5.15 36.97
C PRO A 218 7.54 -4.54 37.40
N ALA A 219 7.13 -3.53 36.66
CA ALA A 219 5.82 -2.94 36.87
C ALA A 219 5.36 -1.99 35.76
N PHE A 220 4.34 -1.92 35.09
CA PHE A 220 3.19 -1.02 34.96
C PHE A 220 2.82 -0.64 36.39
N THR A 221 2.28 0.00 37.10
CA THR A 221 2.57 -0.10 38.55
C THR A 221 2.46 -1.55 39.06
N SER A 222 3.56 -2.31 39.03
CA SER A 222 3.58 -3.71 39.41
C SER A 222 3.17 -3.92 40.84
N SER A 223 2.26 -4.83 41.05
CA SER A 223 1.93 -5.36 42.36
C SER A 223 3.13 -6.02 43.08
N VAL A 224 4.19 -6.40 42.34
CA VAL A 224 5.36 -7.10 42.89
C VAL A 224 6.42 -6.12 43.36
N SER A 225 6.85 -5.12 42.54
CA SER A 225 7.98 -4.23 42.90
C SER A 225 7.56 -2.78 43.09
N GLY A 226 6.56 -2.29 42.39
CA GLY A 226 6.21 -0.88 42.29
C GLY A 226 7.00 -0.10 41.23
N SER A 227 7.81 -0.74 40.34
CA SER A 227 8.38 -0.10 39.15
C SER A 227 7.34 0.19 38.07
N VAL A 228 7.59 0.98 37.07
CA VAL A 228 6.64 1.44 36.10
C VAL A 228 7.06 1.12 34.68
N PHE A 229 6.12 0.75 33.82
CA PHE A 229 6.33 0.52 32.39
C PHE A 229 5.12 1.03 31.63
N PHE A 230 5.27 1.24 30.33
CA PHE A 230 4.16 1.61 29.49
C PHE A 230 3.31 0.41 29.06
N ALA A 231 2.02 0.53 29.32
CA ALA A 231 0.97 -0.22 28.63
C ALA A 231 0.19 0.73 27.69
N PRO A 232 -0.62 0.22 26.73
CA PRO A 232 -1.30 1.09 25.75
C PRO A 232 -2.13 2.22 26.36
N GLY A 233 -2.82 1.98 27.48
CA GLY A 233 -3.59 2.98 28.19
C GLY A 233 -2.78 4.16 28.70
N ASP A 234 -1.55 3.92 29.14
CA ASP A 234 -0.65 4.95 29.63
C ASP A 234 -0.19 5.88 28.49
N VAL A 235 0.23 5.30 27.37
CA VAL A 235 0.63 6.04 26.17
C VAL A 235 -0.54 6.82 25.55
N ASN A 236 -1.75 6.22 25.56
CA ASN A 236 -2.98 6.90 25.15
C ASN A 236 -3.27 8.14 26.02
N LEU A 237 -2.99 8.06 27.31
CA LEU A 237 -3.15 9.21 28.21
C LEU A 237 -2.06 10.24 27.96
N ALA A 238 -0.79 9.83 27.90
CA ALA A 238 0.35 10.72 27.73
C ALA A 238 0.19 11.64 26.52
N TYR A 239 -0.24 11.09 25.41
CA TYR A 239 -0.36 11.83 24.14
C TYR A 239 -1.78 12.29 23.79
N GLY A 240 -2.73 12.23 24.75
CA GLY A 240 -4.08 12.74 24.57
C GLY A 240 -4.97 11.94 23.60
N VAL A 241 -4.61 10.69 23.31
CA VAL A 241 -5.37 9.76 22.46
C VAL A 241 -6.64 9.32 23.16
N ASN A 242 -6.58 9.09 24.50
CA ASN A 242 -7.70 8.69 25.34
C ASN A 242 -8.93 9.61 25.23
N THR A 243 -8.70 10.90 25.04
CA THR A 243 -9.78 11.89 24.82
C THR A 243 -10.56 11.60 23.53
N LEU A 244 -9.87 11.23 22.47
CA LEU A 244 -10.45 10.90 21.17
C LEU A 244 -11.13 9.53 21.20
N ILE A 245 -10.51 8.53 21.84
CA ILE A 245 -11.10 7.20 22.05
C ILE A 245 -12.40 7.32 22.82
N SER A 246 -12.41 8.12 23.92
CA SER A 246 -13.61 8.37 24.71
C SER A 246 -14.72 9.09 23.92
N ALA A 247 -14.35 9.87 22.90
CA ALA A 247 -15.26 10.51 21.95
C ALA A 247 -15.73 9.56 20.81
N GLY A 248 -15.26 8.31 20.80
CA GLY A 248 -15.62 7.30 19.80
C GLY A 248 -14.66 7.18 18.60
N SER A 249 -13.55 7.93 18.61
CA SER A 249 -12.52 7.82 17.57
C SER A 249 -11.46 6.80 17.99
N THR A 250 -11.62 5.55 17.56
CA THR A 250 -10.79 4.39 17.91
C THR A 250 -9.96 3.88 16.72
N GLY A 251 -9.93 4.60 15.60
CA GLY A 251 -9.37 4.15 14.33
C GLY A 251 -10.36 3.35 13.46
N THR A 252 -11.63 3.24 13.87
CA THR A 252 -12.65 2.49 13.11
C THR A 252 -12.79 2.99 11.68
N GLY A 253 -12.76 2.05 10.72
CA GLY A 253 -12.78 2.35 9.29
C GLY A 253 -11.42 2.69 8.69
N GLN A 254 -10.37 2.67 9.51
CA GLN A 254 -8.98 2.78 9.06
C GLN A 254 -8.29 1.43 9.05
N SER A 255 -7.19 1.33 8.30
CA SER A 255 -6.37 0.12 8.25
C SER A 255 -4.88 0.49 8.36
N ILE A 256 -4.17 -0.28 9.17
CA ILE A 256 -2.72 -0.14 9.39
C ILE A 256 -2.06 -1.38 8.81
N ALA A 257 -1.08 -1.21 7.93
CA ALA A 257 -0.27 -2.29 7.40
C ALA A 257 1.10 -2.27 8.07
N ILE A 258 1.38 -3.30 8.82
CA ILE A 258 2.66 -3.55 9.51
C ILE A 258 3.56 -4.31 8.56
N MET A 259 4.78 -3.82 8.35
CA MET A 259 5.77 -4.40 7.44
C MET A 259 6.73 -5.31 8.17
N GLY A 260 6.74 -6.60 7.83
CA GLY A 260 7.58 -7.60 8.48
C GLY A 260 8.41 -8.46 7.52
N GLN A 261 9.30 -9.26 8.11
CA GLN A 261 10.14 -10.23 7.42
C GLN A 261 10.26 -11.55 8.20
N SER A 262 9.32 -11.82 9.09
CA SER A 262 9.15 -13.03 9.90
C SER A 262 7.68 -13.39 9.97
N SER A 263 7.32 -14.63 10.24
CA SER A 263 5.97 -14.98 10.70
C SER A 263 5.85 -14.70 12.20
N ILE A 264 4.63 -14.60 12.69
CA ILE A 264 4.26 -14.41 14.09
C ILE A 264 3.47 -15.61 14.63
N VAL A 265 3.30 -15.65 15.95
CA VAL A 265 2.39 -16.55 16.65
C VAL A 265 1.19 -15.74 17.16
N ASN A 266 -0.02 -15.99 16.62
CA ASN A 266 -1.23 -15.20 16.95
C ASN A 266 -1.52 -15.14 18.46
N SER A 267 -1.20 -16.20 19.23
CA SER A 267 -1.44 -16.18 20.67
C SER A 267 -0.66 -15.11 21.42
N ASP A 268 0.44 -14.60 20.87
CA ASP A 268 1.18 -13.51 21.51
C ASP A 268 0.37 -12.21 21.43
N ILE A 269 -0.17 -11.92 20.24
CA ILE A 269 -1.06 -10.79 20.02
C ILE A 269 -2.36 -10.90 20.84
N GLU A 270 -3.02 -12.09 20.85
CA GLU A 270 -4.23 -12.36 21.62
C GLU A 270 -3.99 -12.16 23.12
N ASN A 271 -2.84 -12.63 23.63
CA ASN A 271 -2.45 -12.50 25.03
C ASN A 271 -2.15 -11.03 25.40
N PHE A 272 -1.44 -10.29 24.54
CA PHE A 272 -1.21 -8.86 24.72
C PHE A 272 -2.52 -8.07 24.78
N GLU A 273 -3.41 -8.27 23.82
CA GLU A 273 -4.70 -7.58 23.78
C GLU A 273 -5.55 -7.89 25.02
N THR A 274 -5.53 -9.16 25.45
CA THR A 274 -6.19 -9.57 26.68
C THR A 274 -5.58 -8.90 27.91
N ALA A 275 -4.24 -8.90 28.01
CA ALA A 275 -3.50 -8.30 29.11
C ALA A 275 -3.71 -6.77 29.18
N ALA A 276 -3.79 -6.12 28.03
CA ALA A 276 -4.06 -4.68 27.91
C ALA A 276 -5.55 -4.31 28.08
N GLY A 277 -6.43 -5.29 28.29
CA GLY A 277 -7.88 -5.05 28.43
C GLY A 277 -8.57 -4.66 27.12
N LEU A 278 -7.97 -5.00 25.99
CA LEU A 278 -8.49 -4.73 24.65
C LEU A 278 -9.40 -5.87 24.16
N THR A 279 -10.15 -5.61 23.11
CA THR A 279 -10.91 -6.67 22.43
C THR A 279 -9.97 -7.45 21.53
N VAL A 280 -9.86 -8.76 21.73
CA VAL A 280 -9.01 -9.64 20.93
C VAL A 280 -9.40 -9.60 19.45
N LYS A 281 -8.43 -9.33 18.59
CA LYS A 281 -8.60 -9.18 17.15
C LYS A 281 -7.33 -9.58 16.40
N ASP A 282 -7.33 -10.76 15.80
CA ASP A 282 -6.21 -11.22 14.99
C ASP A 282 -5.85 -10.27 13.84
N PRO A 283 -4.56 -10.06 13.55
CA PRO A 283 -4.14 -9.33 12.36
C PRO A 283 -4.43 -10.12 11.08
N ASN A 284 -4.73 -9.42 10.00
CA ASN A 284 -4.83 -10.02 8.67
C ASN A 284 -3.42 -10.32 8.13
N GLN A 285 -2.95 -11.56 8.30
CA GLN A 285 -1.61 -11.97 7.85
C GLN A 285 -1.56 -12.11 6.33
N VAL A 286 -0.58 -11.45 5.70
CA VAL A 286 -0.37 -11.44 4.25
C VAL A 286 1.08 -11.82 3.95
N LEU A 287 1.33 -13.09 3.65
CA LEU A 287 2.62 -13.54 3.17
C LEU A 287 2.84 -13.05 1.73
N VAL A 288 3.92 -12.31 1.48
CA VAL A 288 4.26 -11.79 0.15
C VAL A 288 4.43 -12.95 -0.84
N PRO A 289 3.68 -12.98 -1.96
CA PRO A 289 3.78 -14.07 -2.93
C PRO A 289 5.20 -14.25 -3.48
N GLY A 290 5.67 -15.50 -3.53
CA GLY A 290 7.00 -15.85 -4.02
C GLY A 290 8.15 -15.61 -3.01
N SER A 291 7.86 -15.18 -1.78
CA SER A 291 8.88 -15.00 -0.73
C SER A 291 9.21 -16.30 0.04
N GLY A 292 8.68 -17.42 -0.38
CA GLY A 292 8.87 -18.72 0.27
C GLY A 292 7.66 -19.13 1.12
N THR A 293 7.92 -19.87 2.18
CA THR A 293 6.91 -20.28 3.17
C THR A 293 6.99 -19.38 4.40
N ALA A 294 5.90 -19.26 5.14
CA ALA A 294 5.90 -18.60 6.44
C ALA A 294 6.97 -19.23 7.34
N GLN A 295 7.81 -18.40 7.93
CA GLN A 295 8.91 -18.83 8.80
C GLN A 295 9.17 -17.73 9.83
N ALA A 296 9.29 -18.11 11.10
CA ALA A 296 9.76 -17.25 12.16
C ALA A 296 11.28 -17.11 12.11
N PHE A 297 11.75 -15.89 12.28
CA PHE A 297 13.17 -15.56 12.37
C PHE A 297 13.42 -14.86 13.71
N ALA A 298 14.44 -15.33 14.42
CA ALA A 298 14.84 -14.76 15.72
C ALA A 298 15.19 -13.27 15.63
N GLY A 299 14.61 -12.48 16.51
CA GLY A 299 14.70 -11.01 16.54
C GLY A 299 13.71 -10.32 15.58
N ASP A 300 13.31 -10.96 14.50
CA ASP A 300 12.31 -10.42 13.57
C ASP A 300 10.85 -10.76 13.98
N GLU A 301 10.65 -11.86 14.76
CA GLU A 301 9.33 -12.23 15.28
C GLU A 301 8.91 -11.25 16.36
N GLY A 302 9.77 -11.00 17.36
CA GLY A 302 9.48 -10.03 18.42
C GLY A 302 9.24 -8.61 17.91
N GLU A 303 9.98 -8.17 16.89
CA GLU A 303 9.70 -6.90 16.19
C GLU A 303 8.31 -6.89 15.56
N SER A 304 7.92 -8.00 14.94
CA SER A 304 6.60 -8.09 14.29
C SER A 304 5.46 -8.10 15.30
N ASP A 305 5.67 -8.76 16.44
CA ASP A 305 4.69 -8.83 17.53
C ASP A 305 4.44 -7.43 18.11
N LEU A 306 5.52 -6.73 18.55
CA LEU A 306 5.38 -5.39 19.14
C LEU A 306 4.72 -4.37 18.19
N ASP A 307 5.02 -4.43 16.90
CA ASP A 307 4.45 -3.51 15.90
C ASP A 307 2.92 -3.68 15.79
N ILE A 308 2.45 -4.94 15.75
CA ILE A 308 1.04 -5.27 15.68
C ILE A 308 0.34 -4.87 16.99
N GLU A 309 0.91 -5.25 18.11
CA GLU A 309 0.40 -5.01 19.46
C GLU A 309 0.21 -3.53 19.73
N TRP A 310 1.23 -2.74 19.49
CA TRP A 310 1.21 -1.31 19.83
C TRP A 310 0.39 -0.48 18.86
N SER A 311 0.39 -0.80 17.56
CA SER A 311 -0.50 -0.12 16.62
C SER A 311 -1.98 -0.41 16.93
N GLY A 312 -2.32 -1.66 17.24
CA GLY A 312 -3.65 -2.10 17.67
C GLY A 312 -4.04 -1.54 19.04
N GLY A 313 -3.08 -1.46 19.98
CA GLY A 313 -3.30 -0.92 21.33
C GLY A 313 -3.64 0.59 21.35
N ILE A 314 -3.07 1.35 20.39
CA ILE A 314 -3.37 2.79 20.24
C ILE A 314 -4.65 3.00 19.42
N ALA A 315 -4.90 2.19 18.41
CA ALA A 315 -6.06 2.30 17.53
C ALA A 315 -6.91 1.00 17.52
N PRO A 316 -7.59 0.66 18.62
CA PRO A 316 -8.24 -0.65 18.78
C PRO A 316 -9.39 -0.90 17.80
N GLY A 317 -9.91 0.13 17.15
CA GLY A 317 -10.92 0.02 16.09
C GLY A 317 -10.37 -0.14 14.69
N ALA A 318 -9.07 0.08 14.46
CA ALA A 318 -8.43 -0.06 13.17
C ALA A 318 -8.31 -1.54 12.76
N GLU A 319 -8.25 -1.79 11.45
CA GLU A 319 -7.94 -3.11 10.92
C GLU A 319 -6.42 -3.22 10.70
N VAL A 320 -5.78 -4.21 11.33
CA VAL A 320 -4.34 -4.43 11.20
C VAL A 320 -4.08 -5.51 10.15
N PHE A 321 -3.24 -5.18 9.18
CA PHE A 321 -2.69 -6.10 8.19
C PHE A 321 -1.21 -6.32 8.51
N PHE A 322 -0.80 -7.55 8.64
CA PHE A 322 0.61 -7.90 8.78
C PHE A 322 1.13 -8.44 7.45
N VAL A 323 1.94 -7.63 6.75
CA VAL A 323 2.50 -7.96 5.42
C VAL A 323 3.96 -8.33 5.59
N TYR A 324 4.32 -9.59 5.32
CA TYR A 324 5.64 -10.10 5.62
C TYR A 324 6.22 -11.01 4.54
N THR A 325 7.55 -11.08 4.48
CA THR A 325 8.27 -12.04 3.63
C THR A 325 8.55 -13.34 4.39
N GLY A 326 8.63 -14.44 3.64
CA GLY A 326 8.86 -15.77 4.18
C GLY A 326 10.33 -16.22 4.10
N SER A 327 10.54 -17.53 3.92
CA SER A 327 11.82 -18.23 4.05
C SER A 327 12.91 -17.88 3.03
N ASN A 328 12.63 -17.08 2.00
CA ASN A 328 13.62 -16.64 1.03
C ASN A 328 14.39 -15.42 1.57
N THR A 329 15.60 -15.64 2.08
CA THR A 329 16.37 -14.63 2.82
C THR A 329 16.90 -13.44 1.99
N ASN A 330 16.85 -13.52 0.66
CA ASN A 330 17.12 -12.38 -0.21
C ASN A 330 15.93 -11.41 -0.38
N LEU A 331 14.77 -11.74 0.21
CA LEU A 331 13.63 -10.84 0.32
C LEU A 331 13.46 -10.40 1.77
N GLY A 332 13.06 -9.18 1.99
CA GLY A 332 12.88 -8.61 3.32
C GLY A 332 11.78 -7.56 3.34
N VAL A 333 11.75 -6.76 4.40
CA VAL A 333 10.70 -5.76 4.66
C VAL A 333 10.47 -4.80 3.48
N PHE A 334 11.49 -4.48 2.69
CA PHE A 334 11.32 -3.62 1.51
C PHE A 334 10.49 -4.28 0.41
N ASP A 335 10.42 -5.61 0.35
CA ASP A 335 9.50 -6.34 -0.53
C ASP A 335 8.08 -6.38 0.03
N SER A 336 7.94 -6.37 1.35
CA SER A 336 6.64 -6.21 2.01
C SER A 336 6.05 -4.83 1.73
N ILE A 337 6.85 -3.75 1.82
CA ILE A 337 6.44 -2.40 1.44
C ILE A 337 6.01 -2.35 -0.03
N GLN A 338 6.82 -2.90 -0.95
CA GLN A 338 6.49 -2.93 -2.37
C GLN A 338 5.13 -3.61 -2.62
N TYR A 339 4.90 -4.76 -1.97
CA TYR A 339 3.67 -5.51 -2.15
C TYR A 339 2.46 -4.77 -1.56
N ALA A 340 2.61 -4.24 -0.35
CA ALA A 340 1.55 -3.47 0.31
C ALA A 340 1.13 -2.24 -0.51
N VAL A 341 2.09 -1.56 -1.14
CA VAL A 341 1.83 -0.39 -2.00
C VAL A 341 1.19 -0.80 -3.33
N ASP A 342 1.67 -1.86 -3.98
CA ASP A 342 1.12 -2.31 -5.27
C ASP A 342 -0.31 -2.85 -5.13
N GLU A 343 -0.64 -3.51 -4.02
CA GLU A 343 -1.98 -4.01 -3.75
C GLU A 343 -2.85 -3.03 -2.96
N LYS A 344 -2.27 -1.89 -2.57
CA LYS A 344 -2.90 -0.86 -1.73
C LYS A 344 -3.45 -1.43 -0.42
N ILE A 345 -2.63 -2.22 0.28
CA ILE A 345 -2.95 -2.77 1.60
C ILE A 345 -2.64 -1.71 2.65
N GLY A 346 -3.61 -1.43 3.50
CA GLY A 346 -3.51 -0.43 4.57
C GLY A 346 -3.59 1.02 4.07
N ASN A 347 -4.23 1.86 4.87
CA ASN A 347 -4.24 3.31 4.70
C ASN A 347 -2.97 3.96 5.28
N ILE A 348 -2.41 3.30 6.30
CA ILE A 348 -1.18 3.67 6.99
C ILE A 348 -0.22 2.49 6.88
N ILE A 349 1.04 2.74 6.57
CA ILE A 349 2.11 1.74 6.51
C ILE A 349 3.10 2.06 7.61
N SER A 350 3.30 1.13 8.56
CA SER A 350 4.26 1.21 9.66
C SER A 350 5.47 0.35 9.36
N VAL A 351 6.68 0.94 9.51
CA VAL A 351 7.94 0.29 9.18
C VAL A 351 8.92 0.48 10.33
N SER A 352 9.11 -0.54 11.15
CA SER A 352 10.06 -0.52 12.27
C SER A 352 11.41 -1.15 11.93
N TYR A 353 11.70 -1.23 10.65
CA TYR A 353 12.96 -1.74 10.11
C TYR A 353 13.70 -0.67 9.32
N GLY A 354 15.03 -0.74 9.37
CA GLY A 354 15.85 0.15 8.57
C GLY A 354 17.24 -0.38 8.25
N THR A 355 17.92 0.39 7.44
CA THR A 355 19.34 0.24 7.16
C THR A 355 20.00 1.61 7.15
N CYS A 356 21.24 1.70 7.60
CA CYS A 356 21.95 2.97 7.53
C CYS A 356 22.19 3.38 6.07
N GLU A 357 22.06 4.66 5.74
CA GLU A 357 22.19 5.15 4.36
C GLU A 357 23.50 4.74 3.65
N PRO A 358 24.69 4.80 4.31
CA PRO A 358 25.95 4.34 3.72
C PRO A 358 25.95 2.88 3.24
N ASN A 359 25.09 2.03 3.80
CA ASN A 359 24.96 0.62 3.39
C ASN A 359 23.92 0.40 2.30
N LEU A 360 23.28 1.46 1.81
CA LEU A 360 22.31 1.40 0.74
C LEU A 360 22.93 1.92 -0.57
N SER A 361 22.86 1.13 -1.64
CA SER A 361 23.30 1.64 -2.95
C SER A 361 22.34 2.71 -3.47
N ALA A 362 22.86 3.67 -4.23
CA ALA A 362 22.03 4.75 -4.79
C ALA A 362 20.89 4.21 -5.69
N GLY A 363 21.14 3.10 -6.39
CA GLY A 363 20.12 2.43 -7.20
C GLY A 363 19.00 1.84 -6.36
N GLN A 364 19.34 1.22 -5.21
CA GLN A 364 18.35 0.67 -4.27
C GLN A 364 17.53 1.79 -3.64
N ALA A 365 18.16 2.86 -3.16
CA ALA A 365 17.45 4.02 -2.58
C ALA A 365 16.43 4.61 -3.58
N THR A 366 16.86 4.87 -4.81
CA THR A 366 15.97 5.41 -5.86
C THR A 366 14.81 4.46 -6.19
N ALA A 367 15.07 3.16 -6.23
CA ALA A 367 14.04 2.15 -6.49
C ALA A 367 12.99 2.11 -5.37
N LEU A 368 13.42 2.22 -4.11
CA LEU A 368 12.52 2.24 -2.96
C LEU A 368 11.72 3.55 -2.89
N ASP A 369 12.35 4.69 -3.15
CA ASP A 369 11.65 5.98 -3.25
C ASP A 369 10.59 5.99 -4.36
N ALA A 370 10.81 5.24 -5.42
CA ALA A 370 9.79 5.07 -6.46
C ALA A 370 8.52 4.39 -5.93
N VAL A 371 8.67 3.45 -5.00
CA VAL A 371 7.55 2.78 -4.29
C VAL A 371 6.90 3.71 -3.28
N LEU A 372 7.70 4.38 -2.45
CA LEU A 372 7.20 5.29 -1.40
C LEU A 372 6.43 6.48 -2.01
N SER A 373 6.93 7.02 -3.13
CA SER A 373 6.20 8.06 -3.87
C SER A 373 4.88 7.56 -4.47
N GLN A 374 4.79 6.28 -4.85
CA GLN A 374 3.53 5.66 -5.25
C GLN A 374 2.57 5.57 -4.06
N ALA A 375 3.02 5.11 -2.90
CA ALA A 375 2.21 5.05 -1.67
C ALA A 375 1.55 6.42 -1.38
N VAL A 376 2.35 7.48 -1.39
CA VAL A 376 1.87 8.85 -1.15
C VAL A 376 0.77 9.25 -2.14
N THR A 377 0.96 8.99 -3.45
CA THR A 377 -0.07 9.35 -4.45
C THR A 377 -1.33 8.49 -4.36
N GLN A 378 -1.25 7.32 -3.74
CA GLN A 378 -2.39 6.43 -3.46
C GLN A 378 -3.09 6.77 -2.14
N GLY A 379 -2.59 7.77 -1.41
CA GLY A 379 -3.12 8.19 -0.13
C GLY A 379 -2.67 7.31 1.03
N GLN A 380 -1.67 6.45 0.85
CA GLN A 380 -1.09 5.67 1.94
C GLN A 380 -0.07 6.54 2.69
N THR A 381 -0.25 6.66 4.00
CA THR A 381 0.70 7.37 4.88
C THR A 381 1.77 6.40 5.35
N VAL A 382 3.05 6.72 5.13
CA VAL A 382 4.16 5.86 5.54
C VAL A 382 4.88 6.49 6.72
N VAL A 383 5.02 5.75 7.81
CA VAL A 383 5.79 6.12 9.00
C VAL A 383 6.91 5.11 9.20
N ALA A 384 8.10 5.55 9.62
CA ALA A 384 9.23 4.65 9.81
C ALA A 384 10.13 5.07 10.97
N ALA A 385 10.64 4.07 11.68
CA ALA A 385 11.59 4.22 12.80
C ALA A 385 12.90 4.86 12.33
N SER A 386 13.39 5.86 13.07
CA SER A 386 14.60 6.60 12.70
C SER A 386 15.90 5.92 13.13
N GLY A 387 15.83 4.88 13.97
CA GLY A 387 16.98 4.09 14.44
C GLY A 387 17.28 4.25 15.91
N ASP A 388 18.11 3.35 16.42
CA ASP A 388 18.38 3.17 17.85
C ASP A 388 19.85 3.28 18.20
N SER A 389 20.69 3.78 17.29
CA SER A 389 22.14 3.93 17.48
C SER A 389 22.56 5.40 17.41
N GLY A 390 21.70 6.30 17.84
CA GLY A 390 21.97 7.73 17.90
C GLY A 390 22.31 8.34 16.54
N SER A 391 23.28 9.24 16.53
CA SER A 391 23.75 9.89 15.29
C SER A 391 24.59 8.98 14.38
N SER A 392 24.86 7.72 14.78
CA SER A 392 25.69 6.76 14.05
C SER A 392 24.91 5.52 13.65
N ALA A 393 23.94 5.68 12.75
CA ALA A 393 23.03 4.60 12.35
C ALA A 393 23.71 3.32 11.79
N CYS A 394 24.99 3.40 11.38
CA CYS A 394 25.77 2.26 10.90
C CYS A 394 26.45 1.47 12.03
N TYR A 395 26.32 1.91 13.27
CA TYR A 395 26.94 1.25 14.40
C TYR A 395 26.41 -0.17 14.62
N VAL A 396 27.30 -1.11 14.88
CA VAL A 396 26.96 -2.50 15.16
C VAL A 396 27.44 -2.93 16.55
N SER A 397 28.76 -2.84 16.80
CA SER A 397 29.35 -3.27 18.06
C SER A 397 30.84 -2.90 18.11
N PRO A 398 31.41 -2.56 19.29
CA PRO A 398 32.83 -2.27 19.44
C PRO A 398 33.73 -3.49 19.20
N THR A 399 33.18 -4.69 19.29
CA THR A 399 33.90 -5.95 19.03
C THR A 399 33.86 -6.37 17.56
N THR A 400 32.99 -5.76 16.75
CA THR A 400 32.86 -6.03 15.33
C THR A 400 33.95 -5.27 14.58
N THR A 401 34.82 -5.97 13.87
CA THR A 401 35.92 -5.38 13.09
C THR A 401 35.60 -5.24 11.61
N THR A 402 34.40 -5.66 11.20
CA THR A 402 33.93 -5.66 9.80
C THR A 402 32.45 -5.23 9.73
N PRO A 403 32.12 -3.99 9.27
CA PRO A 403 33.07 -2.93 8.86
C PRO A 403 33.97 -2.44 10.02
N PRO A 404 35.08 -1.74 9.71
CA PRO A 404 35.92 -1.15 10.75
C PRO A 404 35.13 -0.19 11.64
N LEU A 405 35.49 -0.12 12.92
CA LEU A 405 34.81 0.72 13.90
C LEU A 405 34.67 2.20 13.45
N ALA A 406 35.72 2.75 12.85
CA ALA A 406 35.70 4.12 12.31
C ALA A 406 34.59 4.35 11.25
N THR A 407 34.23 3.31 10.48
CA THR A 407 33.10 3.37 9.51
C THR A 407 31.76 3.21 10.21
N GLN A 408 31.69 2.41 11.26
CA GLN A 408 30.46 2.22 12.05
C GLN A 408 30.07 3.50 12.79
N GLU A 409 31.07 4.29 13.22
CA GLU A 409 30.90 5.51 14.00
C GLU A 409 30.71 6.78 13.15
N GLU A 410 30.69 6.69 11.83
CA GLU A 410 30.40 7.83 10.96
C GLU A 410 28.97 8.34 11.18
N LEU A 411 28.79 9.66 11.09
CA LEU A 411 27.46 10.26 11.16
C LEU A 411 26.60 9.75 10.00
N ALA A 412 25.51 9.12 10.34
CA ALA A 412 24.58 8.53 9.37
C ALA A 412 23.17 8.43 9.96
N VAL A 413 22.19 8.48 9.09
CA VAL A 413 20.78 8.26 9.43
C VAL A 413 20.27 6.97 8.80
N SER A 414 19.13 6.48 9.28
CA SER A 414 18.49 5.26 8.81
C SER A 414 17.52 5.55 7.67
N TYR A 415 17.49 4.64 6.68
CA TYR A 415 16.47 4.56 5.63
C TYR A 415 15.52 3.40 5.93
N PRO A 416 14.17 3.52 5.78
CA PRO A 416 13.46 4.53 4.98
C PRO A 416 13.02 5.80 5.74
N ALA A 417 13.31 5.97 7.03
CA ALA A 417 12.93 7.18 7.78
C ALA A 417 13.46 8.47 7.14
N SER A 418 14.63 8.42 6.52
CA SER A 418 15.24 9.56 5.82
C SER A 418 14.61 9.88 4.47
N SER A 419 13.74 9.02 3.92
CA SER A 419 13.06 9.33 2.66
C SER A 419 12.16 10.56 2.79
N GLN A 420 12.14 11.39 1.75
CA GLN A 420 11.26 12.55 1.69
C GLN A 420 9.76 12.20 1.56
N PHE A 421 9.43 10.93 1.37
CA PHE A 421 8.07 10.41 1.24
C PHE A 421 7.57 9.70 2.50
N VAL A 422 8.35 9.76 3.58
CA VAL A 422 8.10 9.06 4.83
C VAL A 422 8.11 10.06 5.98
N THR A 423 7.31 9.80 7.01
CA THR A 423 7.43 10.48 8.30
C THR A 423 8.36 9.65 9.19
N GLY A 424 9.55 10.19 9.47
CA GLY A 424 10.54 9.56 10.35
C GLY A 424 10.15 9.75 11.82
N VAL A 425 10.14 8.68 12.59
CA VAL A 425 9.73 8.67 14.00
C VAL A 425 10.94 8.38 14.88
N GLY A 426 11.30 9.32 15.72
CA GLY A 426 12.39 9.25 16.71
C GLY A 426 11.92 8.82 18.09
N GLY A 427 12.88 8.84 19.03
CA GLY A 427 12.68 8.42 20.40
C GLY A 427 12.92 9.54 21.43
N THR A 428 12.10 9.53 22.48
CA THR A 428 12.26 10.34 23.69
C THR A 428 12.31 9.43 24.91
N GLU A 429 12.68 9.97 26.05
CA GLU A 429 12.63 9.30 27.35
C GLU A 429 12.22 10.29 28.45
N ILE A 430 11.97 9.79 29.66
CA ILE A 430 11.79 10.64 30.84
C ILE A 430 13.13 10.78 31.58
N THR A 431 13.24 11.81 32.41
CA THR A 431 14.43 11.94 33.26
C THR A 431 14.41 10.95 34.42
N THR A 432 15.59 10.54 34.90
CA THR A 432 15.68 9.72 36.13
C THR A 432 15.07 10.41 37.36
N ALA A 433 14.97 11.75 37.35
CA ALA A 433 14.34 12.52 38.41
C ALA A 433 12.83 12.44 38.37
N ASP A 434 12.25 12.41 37.17
CA ASP A 434 10.81 12.23 36.96
C ASP A 434 10.40 10.77 37.22
N ASP A 435 11.20 9.80 36.81
CA ASP A 435 11.03 8.39 37.16
C ASP A 435 11.03 8.17 38.68
N ALA A 436 12.00 8.78 39.38
CA ALA A 436 12.07 8.76 40.85
C ALA A 436 10.89 9.48 41.53
N SER A 437 10.16 10.33 40.80
CA SER A 437 8.98 11.08 41.26
C SER A 437 7.67 10.33 41.08
N GLY A 438 7.70 9.00 41.06
CA GLY A 438 6.64 8.09 40.70
C GLY A 438 5.24 8.44 41.21
N SER A 439 5.07 8.91 42.44
CA SER A 439 3.77 9.30 43.00
C SER A 439 3.14 10.56 42.36
N VAL A 440 3.89 11.31 41.53
CA VAL A 440 3.39 12.47 40.78
C VAL A 440 2.75 12.02 39.47
N TYR A 441 3.36 11.04 38.83
CA TYR A 441 3.03 10.62 37.48
C TYR A 441 2.31 9.28 37.41
N TRP A 442 2.48 8.43 38.41
CA TRP A 442 1.97 7.06 38.40
C TRP A 442 1.11 6.74 39.61
N GLU A 443 0.11 5.91 39.46
CA GLU A 443 -0.63 5.33 40.55
C GLU A 443 0.28 4.49 41.44
N ALA A 444 -0.01 4.51 42.72
CA ALA A 444 0.75 3.76 43.70
C ALA A 444 0.54 2.24 43.50
N LYS A 445 1.58 1.46 43.84
CA LYS A 445 1.52 0.00 43.83
C LYS A 445 0.29 -0.53 44.58
N GLY A 446 -0.51 -1.33 43.83
CA GLY A 446 -1.69 -2.03 44.38
C GLY A 446 -1.42 -3.48 44.81
N SER A 447 -2.47 -4.22 45.04
CA SER A 447 -2.44 -5.68 45.27
C SER A 447 -2.47 -6.48 43.97
N SER A 448 -2.80 -5.87 42.82
CA SER A 448 -2.79 -6.36 41.48
C SER A 448 -2.03 -5.37 40.62
N ASP A 449 -1.61 -5.80 39.46
CA ASP A 449 -0.96 -4.95 38.47
C ASP A 449 -1.98 -3.93 37.91
N GLU A 450 -1.57 -2.65 37.83
CA GLU A 450 -2.41 -1.56 37.30
C GLU A 450 -2.06 -1.30 35.83
N ILE A 451 -2.92 -1.72 34.92
CA ILE A 451 -2.66 -1.73 33.47
C ILE A 451 -2.67 -0.32 32.84
N THR A 452 -3.35 0.63 33.46
CA THR A 452 -3.36 2.06 33.09
C THR A 452 -3.10 2.85 34.34
N SER A 453 -1.84 3.11 34.60
CA SER A 453 -1.40 3.69 35.86
C SER A 453 -0.88 5.11 35.74
N LEU A 454 -0.66 5.61 34.52
CA LEU A 454 -0.19 6.97 34.27
C LEU A 454 -1.31 7.98 34.62
N LEU A 455 -0.96 9.01 35.42
CA LEU A 455 -1.87 10.04 35.89
C LEU A 455 -1.88 11.28 35.01
N GLN A 456 -0.77 11.58 34.36
CA GLN A 456 -0.58 12.74 33.49
C GLN A 456 0.64 12.57 32.58
N TYR A 457 0.74 13.39 31.54
CA TYR A 457 1.92 13.47 30.69
C TYR A 457 3.20 13.74 31.51
N ILE A 458 4.27 13.00 31.20
CA ILE A 458 5.59 13.20 31.79
C ILE A 458 6.45 13.99 30.78
N PRO A 459 7.10 15.09 31.20
CA PRO A 459 7.99 15.84 30.30
C PRO A 459 9.10 14.96 29.72
N GLU A 460 9.35 15.14 28.42
CA GLU A 460 10.27 14.32 27.65
C GLU A 460 11.64 15.00 27.52
N VAL A 461 12.67 14.18 27.46
CA VAL A 461 14.02 14.52 26.99
C VAL A 461 14.37 13.61 25.82
N ALA A 462 15.44 13.93 25.07
CA ALA A 462 15.92 13.03 24.01
C ALA A 462 16.35 11.69 24.61
N TRP A 463 15.92 10.59 24.02
CA TRP A 463 16.37 9.26 24.42
C TRP A 463 17.86 9.05 24.12
N ASN A 464 18.67 8.87 25.17
CA ASN A 464 20.08 8.53 25.09
C ASN A 464 20.55 7.74 26.31
N ASP A 465 20.37 6.44 26.26
CA ASP A 465 20.79 5.47 27.26
C ASP A 465 22.18 4.90 27.00
N ASP A 466 22.96 5.42 26.04
CA ASP A 466 24.25 4.85 25.63
C ASP A 466 25.20 4.60 26.80
N ALA A 467 25.35 5.61 27.65
CA ALA A 467 26.26 5.49 28.79
C ALA A 467 25.77 4.47 29.82
N ALA A 468 24.50 4.43 30.13
CA ALA A 468 23.90 3.47 31.06
C ALA A 468 23.96 2.05 30.48
N SER A 469 23.70 1.93 29.18
CA SER A 469 23.74 0.70 28.44
C SER A 469 25.10 0.03 28.43
N VAL A 470 26.13 0.78 28.10
CA VAL A 470 27.51 0.28 28.07
C VAL A 470 28.01 -0.03 29.51
N ALA A 471 27.64 0.80 30.49
CA ALA A 471 27.96 0.53 31.91
C ALA A 471 27.34 -0.78 32.41
N ALA A 472 26.19 -1.16 31.90
CA ALA A 472 25.52 -2.44 32.15
C ALA A 472 26.08 -3.62 31.30
N GLY A 473 27.04 -3.35 30.41
CA GLY A 473 27.74 -4.37 29.63
C GLY A 473 27.20 -4.57 28.22
N ALA A 474 26.37 -3.66 27.69
CA ALA A 474 25.91 -3.74 26.28
C ALA A 474 27.07 -3.51 25.32
N THR A 475 26.93 -4.11 24.16
CA THR A 475 27.80 -3.88 23.00
C THR A 475 27.14 -3.05 21.91
N SER A 476 25.84 -2.74 22.04
CA SER A 476 25.08 -1.84 21.18
C SER A 476 24.97 -0.45 21.83
N LEU A 477 24.78 0.58 21.02
CA LEU A 477 24.27 1.88 21.45
C LEU A 477 22.76 1.76 21.70
N SER A 478 22.21 2.70 22.46
CA SER A 478 20.80 2.75 22.87
C SER A 478 20.35 4.22 22.92
N SER A 479 20.11 4.81 21.76
CA SER A 479 19.75 6.22 21.64
C SER A 479 19.02 6.53 20.32
N THR A 480 18.21 7.58 20.33
CA THR A 480 17.35 7.94 19.17
C THR A 480 18.14 8.27 17.93
N GLY A 481 17.79 7.64 16.82
CA GLY A 481 18.38 7.94 15.51
C GLY A 481 17.94 9.31 14.99
N GLY A 482 18.91 10.08 14.50
CA GLY A 482 18.61 11.40 13.94
C GLY A 482 19.83 12.06 13.32
N GLY A 483 19.60 13.11 12.52
CA GLY A 483 20.65 13.80 11.82
C GLY A 483 20.25 14.35 10.47
N VAL A 484 21.19 14.38 9.52
CA VAL A 484 20.97 14.82 8.14
C VAL A 484 21.28 13.71 7.16
N SER A 485 20.36 13.50 6.22
CA SER A 485 20.51 12.50 5.15
C SER A 485 21.67 12.85 4.21
N THR A 486 22.43 11.85 3.81
CA THR A 486 23.47 11.94 2.78
C THR A 486 22.91 11.62 1.37
N LEU A 487 21.75 10.99 1.28
CA LEU A 487 21.08 10.67 0.02
C LEU A 487 20.33 11.88 -0.57
N TYR A 488 19.82 12.77 0.29
CA TYR A 488 19.02 13.93 -0.13
C TYR A 488 19.77 15.23 0.11
N ALA A 489 20.46 15.69 -0.93
CA ALA A 489 21.26 16.93 -0.88
C ALA A 489 20.42 18.23 -0.83
N THR A 490 19.10 18.12 -0.92
CA THR A 490 18.19 19.29 -0.91
C THR A 490 17.10 19.08 0.13
N SER A 491 16.81 20.11 0.91
CA SER A 491 15.71 20.08 1.87
C SER A 491 14.37 19.99 1.13
N PRO A 492 13.47 19.10 1.55
CA PRO A 492 12.07 19.11 1.12
C PRO A 492 11.44 20.49 1.32
N SER A 493 10.51 20.86 0.44
CA SER A 493 9.89 22.19 0.49
C SER A 493 9.17 22.46 1.83
N TRP A 494 8.63 21.42 2.44
CA TRP A 494 7.89 21.50 3.71
C TRP A 494 8.81 21.64 4.95
N GLN A 495 10.12 21.31 4.88
CA GLN A 495 11.07 21.61 5.95
C GLN A 495 11.61 23.04 5.89
N LYS A 496 11.53 23.70 4.74
CA LYS A 496 12.18 25.02 4.55
C LYS A 496 11.49 26.13 5.35
N GLY A 497 12.28 26.84 6.16
CA GLY A 497 11.80 28.01 6.89
C GLY A 497 11.00 27.70 8.16
N VAL A 498 10.93 26.44 8.57
CA VAL A 498 10.35 26.05 9.86
C VAL A 498 11.34 26.36 10.97
N PRO A 499 10.92 26.93 12.10
CA PRO A 499 11.81 27.24 13.23
C PRO A 499 12.60 25.99 13.70
N GLY A 500 13.90 26.14 13.92
CA GLY A 500 14.82 25.08 14.31
C GLY A 500 15.44 24.32 13.14
N ILE A 501 14.85 24.27 11.95
CA ILE A 501 15.43 23.62 10.77
C ILE A 501 16.75 24.31 10.38
N PRO A 502 17.86 23.58 10.22
CA PRO A 502 19.13 24.14 9.78
C PRO A 502 19.04 24.79 8.40
N THR A 503 19.85 25.81 8.17
CA THR A 503 19.87 26.54 6.87
C THR A 503 20.67 25.80 5.78
N THR A 504 21.49 24.83 6.14
CA THR A 504 22.20 23.96 5.18
C THR A 504 21.19 23.07 4.47
N PRO A 505 21.31 22.86 3.13
CA PRO A 505 20.42 21.95 2.45
C PRO A 505 20.60 20.51 2.90
N GLY A 506 19.49 19.77 3.02
CA GLY A 506 19.45 18.36 3.39
C GLY A 506 18.06 17.95 3.85
N ARG A 507 17.76 16.67 3.86
CA ARG A 507 16.62 16.10 4.56
C ARG A 507 17.03 15.82 6.00
N TYR A 508 16.36 16.42 6.96
CA TYR A 508 16.63 16.28 8.39
C TYR A 508 15.62 15.32 9.02
N VAL A 509 16.08 14.41 9.85
CA VAL A 509 15.30 13.38 10.56
C VAL A 509 15.65 13.39 12.05
N PRO A 510 14.68 12.96 12.93
CA PRO A 510 13.32 12.52 12.64
C PRO A 510 12.37 13.69 12.34
N ASP A 511 11.08 13.40 12.05
CA ASP A 511 10.03 14.42 11.91
C ASP A 511 9.27 14.64 13.23
N VAL A 512 9.00 13.56 13.97
CA VAL A 512 8.39 13.54 15.30
C VAL A 512 9.09 12.49 16.15
N ALA A 513 8.89 12.53 17.47
CA ALA A 513 9.45 11.53 18.39
C ALA A 513 8.47 11.21 19.52
N PHE A 514 8.60 10.02 20.11
CA PHE A 514 7.77 9.56 21.23
C PHE A 514 8.63 8.75 22.20
N TYR A 515 8.12 8.42 23.39
CA TYR A 515 8.84 7.56 24.32
C TYR A 515 9.40 6.33 23.60
N ALA A 516 10.67 6.01 23.88
CA ALA A 516 11.39 4.92 23.21
C ALA A 516 12.45 4.25 24.07
N SER A 517 12.80 4.81 25.26
CA SER A 517 13.75 4.18 26.14
C SER A 517 13.27 2.78 26.54
N PRO A 518 14.16 1.76 26.53
CA PRO A 518 13.82 0.43 27.06
C PRO A 518 13.74 0.39 28.60
N ASP A 519 14.27 1.40 29.29
CA ASP A 519 14.50 1.38 30.72
C ASP A 519 13.84 2.54 31.49
N LEU A 520 13.47 3.68 30.84
CA LEU A 520 12.97 4.89 31.50
C LEU A 520 11.66 5.45 30.87
N PRO A 521 10.51 4.86 31.18
CA PRO A 521 10.23 3.45 31.37
C PRO A 521 10.15 2.73 30.02
N GLY A 522 10.35 1.41 30.02
CA GLY A 522 10.20 0.61 28.82
C GLY A 522 8.74 0.22 28.54
N TYR A 523 8.54 -0.39 27.39
CA TYR A 523 7.26 -0.84 26.90
C TYR A 523 7.04 -2.34 27.16
N LEU A 524 5.86 -2.67 27.65
CA LEU A 524 5.41 -4.07 27.76
C LEU A 524 5.05 -4.60 26.38
N TYR A 525 5.45 -5.84 26.08
CA TYR A 525 5.01 -6.55 24.88
C TYR A 525 5.01 -8.06 25.12
N CYS A 526 4.46 -8.83 24.22
CA CYS A 526 4.30 -10.28 24.33
C CYS A 526 4.91 -10.94 23.10
N THR A 527 5.78 -11.93 23.28
CA THR A 527 6.39 -12.63 22.15
C THR A 527 6.80 -14.04 22.52
N SER A 528 6.72 -14.96 21.57
CA SER A 528 7.30 -16.30 21.65
C SER A 528 8.75 -16.35 21.18
N ASP A 529 9.29 -15.24 20.70
CA ASP A 529 10.69 -15.17 20.24
C ASP A 529 11.67 -15.28 21.40
N THR A 530 12.26 -16.47 21.52
CA THR A 530 13.20 -16.76 22.62
C THR A 530 14.52 -16.00 22.51
N SER A 531 14.82 -15.36 21.38
CA SER A 531 16.02 -14.52 21.23
C SER A 531 15.92 -13.21 22.02
N ASP A 532 14.69 -12.75 22.25
CA ASP A 532 14.41 -11.54 23.01
C ASP A 532 14.40 -11.78 24.53
N TRP A 533 14.41 -13.04 24.95
CA TRP A 533 14.38 -13.39 26.35
C TRP A 533 15.78 -13.38 26.97
N ASN A 534 15.93 -12.69 28.05
CA ASN A 534 17.10 -12.91 28.92
C ASN A 534 17.05 -14.31 29.54
N THR A 535 18.19 -14.87 29.84
CA THR A 535 18.29 -16.24 30.40
C THR A 535 17.41 -16.40 31.64
N GLY A 536 16.31 -17.15 31.52
CA GLY A 536 15.36 -17.41 32.61
C GLY A 536 14.07 -16.60 32.56
N GLN A 537 13.91 -15.71 31.57
CA GLN A 537 12.67 -14.96 31.35
C GLN A 537 11.85 -15.57 30.24
N GLN A 538 10.53 -15.55 30.36
CA GLN A 538 9.59 -15.98 29.34
C GLN A 538 8.51 -14.91 29.18
N ALA A 539 8.22 -14.53 27.95
CA ALA A 539 7.36 -13.41 27.61
C ALA A 539 6.00 -13.82 27.08
N SER A 540 5.48 -14.96 27.51
CA SER A 540 4.26 -15.54 26.93
C SER A 540 2.96 -14.78 27.26
N CYS A 541 3.00 -13.82 28.19
CA CYS A 541 1.83 -13.06 28.66
C CYS A 541 0.59 -13.93 28.97
N ASN A 542 0.79 -15.16 29.43
CA ASN A 542 -0.31 -16.08 29.71
C ASN A 542 -0.93 -15.89 31.10
N SER A 543 -0.51 -14.82 31.82
CA SER A 543 -1.05 -14.38 33.10
C SER A 543 -1.04 -12.84 33.20
N GLY A 544 -1.89 -12.17 32.44
CA GLY A 544 -1.74 -10.75 32.15
C GLY A 544 -0.50 -10.52 31.31
N PHE A 545 0.24 -9.43 31.52
CA PHE A 545 1.54 -9.23 30.86
C PHE A 545 2.67 -10.14 31.36
N ARG A 546 2.36 -11.05 32.30
CA ARG A 546 3.34 -11.93 32.92
C ARG A 546 3.32 -13.34 32.32
N ASP A 547 4.44 -14.02 32.42
CA ASP A 547 4.46 -15.47 32.34
C ASP A 547 3.92 -16.10 33.63
N SER A 548 3.05 -17.09 33.48
CA SER A 548 2.40 -17.72 34.63
C SER A 548 3.36 -18.58 35.51
N ALA A 549 4.44 -19.06 34.93
CA ALA A 549 5.40 -19.92 35.60
C ALA A 549 6.49 -19.14 36.31
N THR A 550 7.04 -18.12 35.67
CA THR A 550 8.17 -17.33 36.16
C THR A 550 7.75 -16.01 36.78
N GLN A 551 6.56 -15.50 36.43
CA GLN A 551 6.08 -14.14 36.75
C GLN A 551 6.90 -13.00 36.15
N ASP A 552 7.74 -13.34 35.15
CA ASP A 552 8.54 -12.38 34.40
C ASP A 552 7.67 -11.57 33.43
N LEU A 553 8.14 -10.39 33.04
CA LEU A 553 7.61 -9.53 32.00
C LEU A 553 8.61 -9.45 30.84
N THR A 554 8.13 -9.15 29.65
CA THR A 554 9.01 -8.71 28.57
C THR A 554 8.86 -7.22 28.39
N VAL A 555 9.98 -6.55 28.39
CA VAL A 555 10.08 -5.09 28.31
C VAL A 555 11.16 -4.74 27.29
N ALA A 556 10.83 -3.80 26.42
CA ALA A 556 11.77 -3.26 25.45
C ALA A 556 11.51 -1.78 25.18
N GLY A 557 12.33 -1.19 24.35
CA GLY A 557 12.20 0.15 23.82
C GLY A 557 12.73 0.19 22.40
N GLY A 558 12.94 1.37 21.88
CA GLY A 558 13.39 1.61 20.53
C GLY A 558 12.42 2.46 19.75
N THR A 559 12.89 3.04 18.67
CA THR A 559 12.03 3.78 17.76
C THR A 559 10.99 2.88 17.08
N SER A 560 11.16 1.55 17.19
CA SER A 560 10.18 0.53 16.80
C SER A 560 8.89 0.58 17.60
N PHE A 561 8.91 1.00 18.87
CA PHE A 561 7.67 1.22 19.65
C PHE A 561 7.02 2.56 19.29
N ALA A 562 7.82 3.61 19.16
CA ALA A 562 7.34 4.93 18.79
C ALA A 562 6.61 4.93 17.43
N THR A 563 7.05 4.12 16.50
CA THR A 563 6.53 4.08 15.11
C THR A 563 5.11 3.50 15.02
N PRO A 564 4.79 2.30 15.51
CA PRO A 564 3.42 1.77 15.51
C PRO A 564 2.49 2.58 16.41
N VAL A 565 2.98 3.16 17.51
CA VAL A 565 2.23 4.11 18.33
C VAL A 565 1.77 5.29 17.48
N PHE A 566 2.67 5.90 16.71
CA PHE A 566 2.31 7.00 15.82
C PHE A 566 1.41 6.55 14.67
N ALA A 567 1.62 5.36 14.09
CA ALA A 567 0.72 4.80 13.08
C ALA A 567 -0.72 4.65 13.62
N GLY A 568 -0.87 4.16 14.85
CA GLY A 568 -2.15 4.11 15.56
C GLY A 568 -2.77 5.49 15.76
N MET A 569 -1.96 6.48 16.18
CA MET A 569 -2.41 7.86 16.31
C MET A 569 -2.92 8.45 15.00
N VAL A 570 -2.25 8.18 13.88
CA VAL A 570 -2.69 8.61 12.54
C VAL A 570 -4.03 7.96 12.18
N ALA A 571 -4.25 6.69 12.53
CA ALA A 571 -5.54 6.02 12.31
C ALA A 571 -6.68 6.66 13.12
N VAL A 572 -6.42 7.02 14.39
CA VAL A 572 -7.38 7.74 15.23
C VAL A 572 -7.66 9.14 14.68
N LEU A 573 -6.62 9.87 14.23
CA LEU A 573 -6.74 11.18 13.60
C LEU A 573 -7.60 11.10 12.34
N ASN A 574 -7.34 10.15 11.47
CA ASN A 574 -8.10 9.95 10.23
C ASN A 574 -9.59 9.74 10.49
N GLN A 575 -9.93 8.87 11.46
CA GLN A 575 -11.33 8.68 11.85
C GLN A 575 -11.93 9.96 12.42
N ALA A 576 -11.23 10.64 13.33
CA ALA A 576 -11.72 11.88 13.96
C ALA A 576 -11.97 13.00 12.94
N LYS A 577 -11.22 13.00 11.83
CA LYS A 577 -11.40 13.93 10.70
C LYS A 577 -12.40 13.44 9.65
N GLY A 578 -12.91 12.23 9.78
CA GLY A 578 -13.85 11.63 8.82
C GLY A 578 -13.21 11.20 7.51
N TYR A 579 -11.89 10.98 7.49
CA TYR A 579 -11.20 10.45 6.32
C TYR A 579 -11.50 8.95 6.19
N THR A 580 -11.80 8.51 4.97
CA THR A 580 -12.06 7.10 4.66
C THR A 580 -10.85 6.40 4.03
N THR A 581 -9.78 7.15 3.79
CA THR A 581 -8.50 6.70 3.24
C THR A 581 -7.38 7.27 4.10
N GLY A 582 -6.14 6.88 3.83
CA GLY A 582 -4.99 7.59 4.40
C GLY A 582 -4.83 9.01 3.81
N GLU A 583 -3.84 9.71 4.28
CA GLU A 583 -3.59 11.13 3.94
C GLU A 583 -2.38 11.32 3.03
N GLY A 584 -1.77 10.23 2.55
CA GLY A 584 -0.51 10.29 1.80
C GLY A 584 0.61 10.83 2.68
N LEU A 585 1.36 11.82 2.20
CA LEU A 585 2.44 12.45 2.94
C LEU A 585 1.90 13.47 3.95
N ILE A 586 1.99 13.18 5.24
CA ILE A 586 1.50 14.08 6.30
C ILE A 586 2.50 15.17 6.71
N ASN A 587 3.78 15.01 6.36
CA ASN A 587 4.84 15.96 6.73
C ASN A 587 4.52 17.42 6.35
N PRO A 588 4.03 17.75 5.14
CA PRO A 588 3.66 19.12 4.80
C PRO A 588 2.67 19.75 5.79
N THR A 589 1.71 18.97 6.28
CA THR A 589 0.73 19.44 7.26
C THR A 589 1.35 19.60 8.64
N LEU A 590 2.11 18.62 9.15
CA LEU A 590 2.82 18.69 10.43
C LEU A 590 3.70 19.94 10.50
N TYR A 591 4.57 20.14 9.49
CA TYR A 591 5.49 21.28 9.45
C TYR A 591 4.78 22.63 9.25
N THR A 592 3.64 22.65 8.53
CA THR A 592 2.80 23.85 8.42
C THR A 592 2.20 24.24 9.76
N LEU A 593 1.68 23.28 10.51
CA LEU A 593 1.14 23.49 11.86
C LEU A 593 2.22 23.94 12.83
N ALA A 594 3.41 23.31 12.75
CA ALA A 594 4.58 23.67 13.58
C ALA A 594 5.14 25.07 13.27
N SER A 595 4.98 25.58 12.06
CA SER A 595 5.40 26.94 11.69
C SER A 595 4.57 28.05 12.38
N ASN A 596 3.41 27.72 12.95
CA ASN A 596 2.58 28.61 13.74
C ASN A 596 2.85 28.36 15.23
N SER A 597 3.45 29.33 15.91
CA SER A 597 3.86 29.18 17.32
C SER A 597 2.73 28.87 18.30
N VAL A 598 1.50 29.35 18.02
CA VAL A 598 0.33 29.05 18.87
C VAL A 598 -0.12 27.61 18.67
N THR A 599 -0.18 27.16 17.43
CA THR A 599 -0.53 25.76 17.11
C THR A 599 0.56 24.80 17.60
N TYR A 600 1.83 25.17 17.39
CA TYR A 600 2.97 24.37 17.85
C TYR A 600 2.91 24.12 19.35
N ALA A 601 2.80 25.19 20.14
CA ALA A 601 2.72 25.10 21.61
C ALA A 601 1.48 24.33 22.13
N ALA A 602 0.44 24.20 21.33
CA ALA A 602 -0.77 23.45 21.72
C ALA A 602 -0.74 21.98 21.30
N ALA A 603 -0.18 21.70 20.12
CA ALA A 603 -0.28 20.39 19.46
C ALA A 603 1.02 19.57 19.55
N PHE A 604 2.14 20.18 19.93
CA PHE A 604 3.42 19.50 20.05
C PHE A 604 4.02 19.76 21.44
N HIS A 605 4.74 18.78 21.96
CA HIS A 605 5.61 18.90 23.11
C HIS A 605 7.03 19.09 22.60
N ASP A 606 7.52 20.32 22.69
CA ASP A 606 8.87 20.71 22.24
C ASP A 606 9.93 20.13 23.18
N VAL A 607 10.73 19.18 22.70
CA VAL A 607 11.77 18.51 23.50
C VAL A 607 13.08 19.28 23.36
N THR A 608 13.46 20.01 24.43
CA THR A 608 14.59 20.95 24.40
C THR A 608 15.79 20.53 25.23
N THR A 609 15.81 19.30 25.74
CA THR A 609 16.85 18.76 26.61
C THR A 609 17.36 17.43 26.09
N GLY A 610 18.68 17.25 26.05
CA GLY A 610 19.35 16.03 25.64
C GLY A 610 20.04 16.15 24.27
N ASN A 611 20.53 15.02 23.80
CA ASN A 611 21.20 14.86 22.50
C ASN A 611 21.18 13.39 22.10
N ASN A 612 21.58 13.07 20.88
CA ASN A 612 21.76 11.70 20.40
C ASN A 612 23.21 11.39 20.01
N GLU A 613 24.14 12.13 20.57
CA GLU A 613 25.56 11.86 20.37
C GLU A 613 26.01 10.66 21.20
N CYS A 614 26.92 9.87 20.67
CA CYS A 614 27.62 8.87 21.46
C CYS A 614 28.52 9.56 22.52
N PRO A 615 28.29 9.32 23.82
CA PRO A 615 29.01 10.06 24.86
C PRO A 615 30.52 9.81 24.83
N SER A 616 31.33 10.88 24.80
CA SER A 616 32.80 10.78 24.79
C SER A 616 33.37 10.04 26.02
N SER A 617 32.63 9.98 27.11
CA SER A 617 32.98 9.19 28.31
C SER A 617 33.09 7.68 28.04
N LEU A 618 32.45 7.16 26.95
CA LEU A 618 32.58 5.76 26.53
C LEU A 618 33.91 5.47 25.84
N GLY A 619 34.66 6.52 25.46
CA GLY A 619 35.97 6.41 24.82
C GLY A 619 35.95 5.95 23.39
N ALA A 620 37.09 5.96 22.72
CA ALA A 620 37.28 5.64 21.30
C ALA A 620 36.93 4.19 20.92
N THR A 621 36.49 3.39 21.84
CA THR A 621 36.00 2.01 21.57
C THR A 621 34.56 2.00 21.14
N TYR A 622 33.76 2.99 21.55
CA TYR A 622 32.35 3.12 21.26
C TYR A 622 32.00 4.35 20.42
N CYS A 623 32.80 5.42 20.56
CA CYS A 623 32.46 6.72 19.98
C CYS A 623 33.63 7.30 19.23
N SER A 624 33.44 7.75 18.00
CA SER A 624 34.40 8.56 17.27
C SER A 624 34.30 10.03 17.68
N THR A 625 35.37 10.78 17.45
CA THR A 625 35.36 12.24 17.64
C THR A 625 34.40 12.94 16.63
N ALA A 626 33.94 12.24 15.61
CA ALA A 626 32.99 12.78 14.63
C ALA A 626 31.56 12.86 15.19
N SER A 627 31.20 12.00 16.15
CA SER A 627 29.88 12.02 16.81
C SER A 627 29.82 12.99 17.99
N GLU A 628 30.93 13.44 18.50
CA GLU A 628 30.99 14.41 19.62
C GLU A 628 30.34 15.75 19.23
N GLY A 629 29.32 16.20 19.99
CA GLY A 629 28.63 17.46 19.78
C GLY A 629 27.86 17.56 18.46
N SER A 630 27.52 16.41 17.83
CA SER A 630 26.94 16.39 16.51
C SER A 630 25.53 16.94 16.48
N TYR A 631 24.64 16.42 17.34
CA TYR A 631 23.25 16.85 17.36
C TYR A 631 22.74 16.97 18.80
N ALA A 632 22.19 18.14 19.13
CA ALA A 632 21.53 18.43 20.39
C ALA A 632 20.11 18.91 20.14
N THR A 633 19.24 18.70 21.13
CA THR A 633 17.89 19.24 21.11
C THR A 633 17.89 20.77 21.20
N GLY A 634 16.82 21.38 20.73
CA GLY A 634 16.69 22.84 20.71
C GLY A 634 15.22 23.25 20.62
N ALA A 635 14.95 24.55 20.67
CA ALA A 635 13.59 25.04 20.52
C ALA A 635 13.08 24.93 19.07
N GLY A 636 11.89 24.40 18.91
CA GLY A 636 11.30 24.08 17.62
C GLY A 636 11.82 22.76 17.06
N TYR A 637 12.04 22.70 15.76
CA TYR A 637 12.62 21.49 15.17
C TYR A 637 14.09 21.31 15.57
N ASP A 638 14.48 20.08 15.91
CA ASP A 638 15.88 19.67 16.00
C ASP A 638 16.13 18.29 15.35
N GLN A 639 17.41 17.93 15.17
CA GLN A 639 17.80 16.70 14.46
C GLN A 639 17.84 15.46 15.38
N VAL A 640 17.32 15.57 16.59
CA VAL A 640 17.30 14.53 17.61
C VAL A 640 15.86 14.02 17.80
N THR A 641 14.90 14.96 17.97
CA THR A 641 13.52 14.67 18.30
C THR A 641 12.52 15.24 17.27
N GLY A 642 13.04 15.85 16.19
CA GLY A 642 12.18 16.43 15.14
C GLY A 642 11.38 17.62 15.66
N LEU A 643 10.06 17.59 15.43
CA LEU A 643 9.09 18.56 15.96
C LEU A 643 8.69 18.26 17.42
N GLY A 644 9.32 17.26 18.07
CA GLY A 644 8.92 16.73 19.37
C GLY A 644 7.77 15.73 19.26
N SER A 645 7.16 15.38 20.41
CA SER A 645 5.98 14.51 20.45
C SER A 645 4.69 15.30 20.24
N VAL A 646 3.57 14.61 20.01
CA VAL A 646 2.31 15.29 19.72
C VAL A 646 1.27 15.10 20.82
N ASN A 647 0.49 16.13 21.11
CA ASN A 647 -0.79 16.00 21.78
C ASN A 647 -1.85 15.75 20.69
N LEU A 648 -2.30 14.50 20.53
CA LEU A 648 -3.14 14.12 19.41
C LEU A 648 -4.49 14.84 19.39
N SER A 649 -5.11 15.08 20.54
CA SER A 649 -6.41 15.78 20.63
C SER A 649 -6.30 17.23 20.13
N ALA A 650 -5.22 17.92 20.48
CA ALA A 650 -4.93 19.26 20.01
C ALA A 650 -4.50 19.26 18.52
N LEU A 651 -3.70 18.28 18.11
CA LEU A 651 -3.29 18.09 16.72
C LEU A 651 -4.52 17.87 15.82
N VAL A 652 -5.44 16.98 16.20
CA VAL A 652 -6.73 16.77 15.51
C VAL A 652 -7.52 18.06 15.41
N THR A 653 -7.57 18.86 16.48
CA THR A 653 -8.29 20.15 16.45
C THR A 653 -7.70 21.09 15.41
N ALA A 654 -6.38 21.16 15.31
CA ALA A 654 -5.65 22.02 14.38
C ALA A 654 -5.58 21.48 12.94
N TRP A 655 -5.76 20.16 12.76
CA TRP A 655 -5.62 19.48 11.48
C TRP A 655 -6.65 19.99 10.45
N PRO A 656 -6.26 20.23 9.20
CA PRO A 656 -7.16 20.68 8.16
C PRO A 656 -8.37 19.75 8.00
N VAL A 657 -9.55 20.31 7.75
CA VAL A 657 -10.72 19.53 7.34
C VAL A 657 -10.82 19.52 5.83
N THR A 658 -11.05 18.35 5.25
CA THR A 658 -11.39 18.25 3.84
C THR A 658 -12.83 18.72 3.65
N THR A 659 -13.02 19.95 3.22
CA THR A 659 -14.24 20.26 2.49
C THR A 659 -14.05 19.66 1.10
N ALA A 660 -14.54 18.47 0.87
CA ALA A 660 -14.57 17.94 -0.48
C ALA A 660 -15.26 18.96 -1.38
N PRO A 661 -14.62 19.42 -2.47
CA PRO A 661 -15.27 20.36 -3.36
C PRO A 661 -16.56 19.69 -3.86
N VAL A 662 -17.69 20.36 -3.66
CA VAL A 662 -18.97 19.89 -4.23
C VAL A 662 -18.84 20.02 -5.73
N LEU A 663 -18.46 18.94 -6.38
CA LEU A 663 -18.33 18.94 -7.84
C LEU A 663 -19.70 19.13 -8.49
N ILE A 664 -19.76 19.99 -9.49
CA ILE A 664 -20.97 20.19 -10.28
C ILE A 664 -21.19 18.91 -11.10
N SER A 665 -22.31 18.27 -10.90
CA SER A 665 -22.69 17.09 -11.69
C SER A 665 -22.70 17.41 -13.18
N THR A 666 -22.27 16.45 -14.02
CA THR A 666 -22.27 16.60 -15.47
C THR A 666 -23.09 15.50 -16.14
N THR A 667 -23.55 15.80 -17.35
CA THR A 667 -24.16 14.81 -18.24
C THR A 667 -23.32 14.75 -19.51
N THR A 668 -22.82 13.56 -19.85
CA THR A 668 -22.15 13.32 -21.13
C THR A 668 -23.17 12.77 -22.13
N THR A 669 -23.20 13.38 -23.31
CA THR A 669 -23.99 12.90 -24.45
C THR A 669 -23.10 12.67 -25.66
N VAL A 670 -23.51 11.80 -26.59
CA VAL A 670 -22.75 11.51 -27.80
C VAL A 670 -23.67 11.46 -29.01
N SER A 671 -23.17 11.95 -30.14
CA SER A 671 -23.78 11.77 -31.46
C SER A 671 -22.73 11.24 -32.45
N ALA A 672 -23.12 10.32 -33.32
CA ALA A 672 -22.28 9.83 -34.39
C ALA A 672 -22.59 10.57 -35.71
N SER A 673 -21.60 10.75 -36.58
CA SER A 673 -21.80 11.29 -37.92
C SER A 673 -22.63 10.34 -38.78
N SER A 674 -22.57 9.03 -38.47
CA SER A 674 -23.46 8.00 -39.05
C SER A 674 -23.78 6.92 -38.02
N THR A 675 -25.04 6.52 -37.93
CA THR A 675 -25.43 5.35 -37.12
C THR A 675 -25.24 4.02 -37.89
N THR A 676 -24.93 4.10 -39.19
CA THR A 676 -24.68 2.98 -40.07
C THR A 676 -23.47 3.25 -40.99
N PRO A 677 -22.26 3.44 -40.39
CA PRO A 677 -21.06 3.72 -41.16
C PRO A 677 -20.72 2.54 -42.10
N ALA A 678 -20.22 2.82 -43.29
CA ALA A 678 -19.75 1.77 -44.18
C ALA A 678 -18.51 1.08 -43.63
N LEU A 679 -18.33 -0.20 -43.93
CA LEU A 679 -17.16 -0.97 -43.55
C LEU A 679 -15.87 -0.28 -44.04
N ASN A 680 -14.87 -0.12 -43.16
CA ASN A 680 -13.61 0.59 -43.39
C ASN A 680 -13.75 2.10 -43.67
N ALA A 681 -14.91 2.71 -43.46
CA ALA A 681 -15.07 4.16 -43.48
C ALA A 681 -14.86 4.77 -42.11
N SER A 682 -14.30 5.97 -42.06
CA SER A 682 -14.20 6.72 -40.81
C SER A 682 -15.53 7.28 -40.39
N ASP A 683 -15.95 7.03 -39.17
CA ASP A 683 -17.04 7.71 -38.48
C ASP A 683 -16.53 8.64 -37.42
N THR A 684 -17.21 9.75 -37.14
CA THR A 684 -16.82 10.75 -36.17
C THR A 684 -17.89 10.89 -35.11
N PHE A 685 -17.50 10.70 -33.86
CA PHE A 685 -18.36 10.89 -32.71
C PHE A 685 -18.14 12.28 -32.13
N THR A 686 -19.20 13.02 -31.88
CA THR A 686 -19.19 14.27 -31.16
C THR A 686 -19.71 14.04 -29.75
N ILE A 687 -18.85 14.25 -28.76
CA ILE A 687 -19.12 14.05 -27.33
C ILE A 687 -19.33 15.43 -26.69
N THR A 688 -20.45 15.61 -26.00
CA THR A 688 -20.78 16.86 -25.31
C THR A 688 -20.97 16.59 -23.83
N VAL A 689 -20.20 17.28 -22.99
CA VAL A 689 -20.30 17.27 -21.54
C VAL A 689 -20.96 18.55 -21.06
N THR A 690 -22.14 18.46 -20.47
CA THR A 690 -22.95 19.59 -20.02
C THR A 690 -23.04 19.59 -18.50
N PRO A 691 -22.71 20.70 -17.83
CA PRO A 691 -22.83 20.81 -16.37
C PRO A 691 -24.31 20.97 -15.96
N ALA A 692 -24.65 20.42 -14.80
CA ALA A 692 -26.02 20.56 -14.25
C ALA A 692 -26.34 22.00 -13.83
N SER A 693 -25.32 22.83 -13.58
CA SER A 693 -25.47 24.24 -13.20
C SER A 693 -24.22 25.04 -13.57
N GLY A 694 -24.37 26.36 -13.68
CA GLY A 694 -23.27 27.28 -14.02
C GLY A 694 -23.12 27.51 -15.53
N THR A 695 -22.24 28.47 -15.85
CA THR A 695 -22.00 28.92 -17.24
C THR A 695 -20.57 28.57 -17.72
N VAL A 696 -19.75 27.97 -16.87
CA VAL A 696 -18.37 27.53 -17.20
C VAL A 696 -18.42 26.18 -17.86
N ALA A 697 -17.78 26.05 -19.01
CA ALA A 697 -17.71 24.80 -19.74
C ALA A 697 -16.81 23.77 -19.01
N PRO A 698 -17.22 22.49 -18.91
CA PRO A 698 -16.36 21.43 -18.40
C PRO A 698 -15.08 21.27 -19.23
N GLY A 699 -13.93 21.39 -18.55
CA GLY A 699 -12.63 21.02 -19.09
C GLY A 699 -12.28 19.58 -18.74
N GLY A 700 -11.10 19.09 -19.16
CA GLY A 700 -10.66 17.72 -18.93
C GLY A 700 -10.66 16.86 -20.18
N THR A 701 -10.75 15.53 -20.04
CA THR A 701 -10.60 14.60 -21.16
C THR A 701 -11.71 13.55 -21.22
N ILE A 702 -11.89 13.03 -22.41
CA ILE A 702 -12.75 11.86 -22.69
C ILE A 702 -11.85 10.65 -22.93
N THR A 703 -12.25 9.50 -22.41
CA THR A 703 -11.74 8.18 -22.77
C THR A 703 -12.79 7.48 -23.64
N ALA A 704 -12.39 6.98 -24.80
CA ALA A 704 -13.23 6.19 -25.70
C ALA A 704 -12.85 4.71 -25.64
N ILE A 705 -13.83 3.82 -25.51
CA ILE A 705 -13.63 2.36 -25.47
C ILE A 705 -14.56 1.76 -26.53
N VAL A 706 -13.98 1.15 -27.57
CA VAL A 706 -14.73 0.51 -28.67
C VAL A 706 -14.79 -0.98 -28.39
N ASP A 707 -16.00 -1.54 -28.34
CA ASP A 707 -16.28 -2.98 -28.13
C ASP A 707 -15.56 -3.62 -26.93
N GLY A 708 -15.33 -2.85 -25.87
CA GLY A 708 -14.57 -3.31 -24.69
C GLY A 708 -13.07 -3.52 -24.94
N GLY A 709 -12.55 -3.02 -26.08
CA GLY A 709 -11.14 -3.07 -26.44
C GLY A 709 -10.27 -2.06 -25.67
N THR A 710 -9.05 -1.85 -26.15
CA THR A 710 -8.10 -0.92 -25.51
C THR A 710 -8.65 0.51 -25.46
N PRO A 711 -8.70 1.16 -24.27
CA PRO A 711 -9.16 2.53 -24.13
C PRO A 711 -8.29 3.51 -24.90
N VAL A 712 -8.90 4.44 -25.62
CA VAL A 712 -8.25 5.62 -26.19
C VAL A 712 -8.48 6.78 -25.24
N THR A 713 -7.43 7.18 -24.52
CA THR A 713 -7.48 8.21 -23.48
C THR A 713 -7.00 9.56 -23.98
N GLY A 714 -7.26 10.62 -23.21
CA GLY A 714 -6.68 11.94 -23.46
C GLY A 714 -7.35 12.75 -24.58
N ILE A 715 -8.57 12.41 -25.00
CA ILE A 715 -9.35 13.20 -25.97
C ILE A 715 -9.81 14.48 -25.30
N ALA A 716 -9.19 15.61 -25.60
CA ALA A 716 -9.41 16.88 -24.92
C ALA A 716 -10.78 17.48 -25.22
N LEU A 717 -11.44 18.02 -24.19
CA LEU A 717 -12.66 18.83 -24.33
C LEU A 717 -12.29 20.27 -24.71
N THR A 718 -13.03 20.83 -25.65
CA THR A 718 -12.97 22.23 -26.07
C THR A 718 -14.25 22.94 -25.61
N ALA A 719 -14.12 24.13 -25.04
CA ALA A 719 -15.31 24.89 -24.61
C ALA A 719 -16.20 25.29 -25.79
N SER A 720 -17.50 25.04 -25.65
CA SER A 720 -18.55 25.43 -26.59
C SER A 720 -19.76 25.92 -25.82
N GLY A 721 -19.86 27.25 -25.62
CA GLY A 721 -20.83 27.83 -24.71
C GLY A 721 -20.57 27.40 -23.27
N SER A 722 -21.58 26.86 -22.58
CA SER A 722 -21.45 26.28 -21.23
C SER A 722 -21.10 24.81 -21.24
N SER A 723 -20.89 24.17 -22.39
CA SER A 723 -20.55 22.75 -22.50
C SER A 723 -19.12 22.54 -22.99
N GLY A 724 -18.51 21.42 -22.59
CA GLY A 724 -17.27 20.93 -23.17
C GLY A 724 -17.56 19.98 -24.32
N VAL A 725 -16.92 20.13 -25.48
CA VAL A 725 -17.12 19.30 -26.65
C VAL A 725 -15.81 18.65 -27.11
N ALA A 726 -15.84 17.37 -27.41
CA ALA A 726 -14.74 16.64 -28.01
C ALA A 726 -15.21 15.88 -29.25
N THR A 727 -14.27 15.55 -30.14
CA THR A 727 -14.53 14.68 -31.30
C THR A 727 -13.62 13.47 -31.28
N TYR A 728 -14.16 12.32 -31.64
CA TYR A 728 -13.43 11.07 -31.72
C TYR A 728 -13.70 10.39 -33.07
N PRO A 729 -12.73 10.40 -34.02
CA PRO A 729 -12.83 9.65 -35.25
C PRO A 729 -12.40 8.21 -35.04
N THR A 730 -13.15 7.24 -35.60
CA THR A 730 -12.73 5.85 -35.60
C THR A 730 -13.20 5.15 -36.89
N THR A 731 -12.61 4.00 -37.19
CA THR A 731 -12.90 3.20 -38.37
C THR A 731 -13.22 1.78 -37.94
N PHE A 732 -14.36 1.26 -38.40
CA PHE A 732 -14.77 -0.12 -38.09
C PHE A 732 -14.32 -1.05 -39.22
N THR A 733 -13.50 -2.04 -38.90
CA THR A 733 -12.93 -3.02 -39.83
C THR A 733 -13.74 -4.31 -39.90
N THR A 734 -14.73 -4.45 -39.03
CA THR A 734 -15.65 -5.60 -39.00
C THR A 734 -17.10 -5.15 -39.23
N ALA A 735 -17.89 -5.98 -39.87
CA ALA A 735 -19.33 -5.74 -39.99
C ALA A 735 -20.03 -6.23 -38.70
N GLY A 736 -21.12 -5.56 -38.32
CA GLY A 736 -21.87 -5.85 -37.10
C GLY A 736 -22.20 -4.60 -36.30
N THR A 737 -22.71 -4.79 -35.10
CA THR A 737 -22.96 -3.69 -34.17
C THR A 737 -21.75 -3.47 -33.32
N HIS A 738 -21.25 -2.25 -33.31
CA HIS A 738 -20.14 -1.77 -32.47
C HIS A 738 -20.67 -0.85 -31.39
N THR A 739 -20.22 -1.04 -30.16
CA THR A 739 -20.59 -0.19 -29.03
C THR A 739 -19.38 0.62 -28.60
N ILE A 740 -19.52 1.93 -28.48
CA ILE A 740 -18.48 2.84 -28.05
C ILE A 740 -18.94 3.47 -26.73
N VAL A 741 -18.14 3.30 -25.70
CA VAL A 741 -18.32 3.93 -24.38
C VAL A 741 -17.42 5.15 -24.30
N PHE A 742 -17.97 6.29 -23.91
CA PHE A 742 -17.23 7.53 -23.67
C PHE A 742 -17.33 7.89 -22.20
N GLN A 743 -16.17 8.01 -21.56
CA GLN A 743 -16.04 8.36 -20.15
C GLN A 743 -15.40 9.73 -20.03
N TYR A 744 -16.11 10.67 -19.43
CA TYR A 744 -15.55 11.96 -19.02
C TYR A 744 -14.79 11.78 -17.71
N SER A 745 -13.52 12.17 -17.68
CA SER A 745 -12.65 12.03 -16.51
C SER A 745 -13.08 12.86 -15.29
N GLY A 746 -13.98 13.85 -15.49
CA GLY A 746 -14.19 14.92 -14.51
C GLY A 746 -13.10 15.99 -14.59
N SER A 747 -13.23 16.99 -13.76
CA SER A 747 -12.25 18.04 -13.54
C SER A 747 -12.33 18.51 -12.09
N THR A 748 -11.55 19.51 -11.74
CA THR A 748 -11.53 20.13 -10.41
C THR A 748 -12.85 20.78 -9.98
N THR A 749 -13.75 20.99 -10.91
CA THR A 749 -15.04 21.66 -10.69
C THR A 749 -16.21 20.76 -11.06
N PHE A 750 -15.98 19.77 -11.92
CA PHE A 750 -17.04 18.98 -12.52
C PHE A 750 -16.87 17.50 -12.25
N ALA A 751 -17.95 16.83 -11.83
CA ALA A 751 -17.98 15.40 -11.59
C ALA A 751 -17.81 14.60 -12.90
N PRO A 752 -17.21 13.40 -12.86
CA PRO A 752 -17.12 12.51 -14.01
C PRO A 752 -18.51 12.02 -14.44
N SER A 753 -18.64 11.71 -15.72
CA SER A 753 -19.88 11.12 -16.28
C SER A 753 -19.56 10.23 -17.49
N THR A 754 -20.50 9.32 -17.83
CA THR A 754 -20.29 8.32 -18.87
C THR A 754 -21.50 8.27 -19.80
N THR A 755 -21.26 7.99 -21.08
CA THR A 755 -22.29 7.70 -22.08
C THR A 755 -21.82 6.60 -23.02
N ALA A 756 -22.76 5.96 -23.71
CA ALA A 756 -22.43 4.98 -24.73
C ALA A 756 -23.33 5.17 -25.98
N ILE A 757 -22.80 4.78 -27.12
CA ILE A 757 -23.52 4.76 -28.38
C ILE A 757 -23.22 3.46 -29.14
N SER A 758 -24.20 2.93 -29.86
CA SER A 758 -24.00 1.80 -30.76
C SER A 758 -24.23 2.23 -32.21
N VAL A 759 -23.33 1.81 -33.10
CA VAL A 759 -23.42 1.95 -34.54
C VAL A 759 -23.44 0.59 -35.21
N THR A 760 -24.11 0.46 -36.35
CA THR A 760 -24.20 -0.82 -37.08
C THR A 760 -23.51 -0.70 -38.42
N VAL A 761 -22.42 -1.43 -38.60
CA VAL A 761 -21.68 -1.51 -39.87
C VAL A 761 -22.35 -2.57 -40.76
N PRO A 762 -22.91 -2.20 -41.92
CA PRO A 762 -23.57 -3.17 -42.80
C PRO A 762 -22.53 -4.18 -43.33
N GLY A 763 -22.87 -5.47 -43.26
CA GLY A 763 -22.11 -6.50 -43.96
C GLY A 763 -22.52 -6.57 -45.44
N SER A 764 -21.63 -7.06 -46.29
CA SER A 764 -22.00 -7.47 -47.66
C SER A 764 -23.11 -8.50 -47.58
N SER A 765 -24.23 -8.23 -48.20
CA SER A 765 -25.50 -8.98 -48.10
C SER A 765 -25.38 -10.46 -48.47
N SER A 766 -25.12 -11.31 -47.50
CA SER A 766 -25.46 -12.74 -47.45
C SER A 766 -25.37 -13.26 -46.02
N GLY A 767 -26.20 -12.78 -45.09
CA GLY A 767 -26.14 -13.21 -43.68
C GLY A 767 -27.44 -12.93 -42.93
N LYS A 768 -27.75 -13.79 -41.97
CA LYS A 768 -28.71 -13.62 -40.90
C LYS A 768 -28.56 -12.20 -40.29
N GLY A 769 -29.63 -11.40 -40.26
CA GLY A 769 -29.58 -10.02 -39.73
C GLY A 769 -28.99 -9.87 -38.32
N THR A 770 -28.98 -8.69 -37.81
CA THR A 770 -28.40 -8.34 -36.48
C THR A 770 -29.47 -7.83 -35.51
N PHE A 771 -29.12 -7.60 -34.26
CA PHE A 771 -30.02 -6.98 -33.28
C PHE A 771 -29.28 -5.93 -32.47
N VAL A 772 -30.01 -5.02 -31.84
CA VAL A 772 -29.49 -4.00 -30.92
C VAL A 772 -30.16 -4.18 -29.57
N LEU A 773 -29.39 -3.99 -28.51
CA LEU A 773 -29.87 -3.96 -27.12
C LEU A 773 -30.11 -2.53 -26.64
N ALA A 774 -31.17 -2.35 -25.85
CA ALA A 774 -31.38 -1.16 -25.04
C ALA A 774 -31.81 -1.58 -23.64
N ALA A 775 -31.47 -0.79 -22.62
CA ALA A 775 -31.82 -1.03 -21.23
C ALA A 775 -32.27 0.27 -20.56
N THR A 776 -33.20 0.17 -19.59
CA THR A 776 -33.68 1.34 -18.83
C THR A 776 -32.85 1.52 -17.55
N ALA A 777 -32.50 2.75 -17.21
CA ALA A 777 -31.88 3.09 -15.94
C ALA A 777 -32.79 2.73 -14.76
N VAL A 778 -32.18 2.39 -13.62
CA VAL A 778 -32.89 1.93 -12.42
C VAL A 778 -32.41 2.66 -11.21
N THR A 779 -33.35 3.11 -10.36
CA THR A 779 -33.07 3.58 -8.99
C THR A 779 -33.78 2.63 -8.02
N VAL A 780 -33.05 2.18 -6.99
CA VAL A 780 -33.55 1.23 -5.99
C VAL A 780 -33.08 1.64 -4.61
N ALA A 781 -33.95 1.58 -3.61
CA ALA A 781 -33.53 1.76 -2.23
C ALA A 781 -32.69 0.56 -1.76
N GLN A 782 -31.66 0.82 -0.98
CA GLN A 782 -30.84 -0.25 -0.38
C GLN A 782 -31.74 -1.23 0.42
N GLY A 783 -31.53 -2.53 0.25
CA GLY A 783 -32.37 -3.57 0.85
C GLY A 783 -33.69 -3.83 0.08
N SER A 784 -33.87 -3.34 -1.12
CA SER A 784 -35.09 -3.46 -1.92
C SER A 784 -34.81 -4.03 -3.31
N THR A 785 -35.88 -4.36 -4.05
CA THR A 785 -35.82 -4.90 -5.40
C THR A 785 -36.31 -3.89 -6.45
N ALA A 786 -35.68 -3.91 -7.64
CA ALA A 786 -36.16 -3.17 -8.81
C ALA A 786 -35.79 -3.88 -10.10
N SER A 787 -36.30 -3.43 -11.24
CA SER A 787 -36.05 -4.10 -12.52
C SER A 787 -35.75 -3.10 -13.64
N SER A 788 -34.82 -3.47 -14.53
CA SER A 788 -34.54 -2.82 -15.80
C SER A 788 -35.20 -3.59 -16.94
N THR A 789 -35.87 -2.88 -17.84
CA THR A 789 -36.37 -3.50 -19.07
C THR A 789 -35.25 -3.58 -20.11
N ILE A 790 -34.90 -4.79 -20.53
CA ILE A 790 -33.94 -5.03 -21.60
C ILE A 790 -34.72 -5.27 -22.91
N THR A 791 -34.46 -4.45 -23.90
CA THR A 791 -35.13 -4.50 -25.22
C THR A 791 -34.13 -5.01 -26.26
N VAL A 792 -34.51 -6.03 -27.00
CA VAL A 792 -33.80 -6.59 -28.15
C VAL A 792 -34.54 -6.17 -29.43
N THR A 793 -33.94 -5.27 -30.19
CA THR A 793 -34.55 -4.77 -31.45
C THR A 793 -33.85 -5.42 -32.63
N PRO A 794 -34.53 -6.26 -33.43
CA PRO A 794 -33.95 -6.87 -34.61
C PRO A 794 -33.75 -5.87 -35.76
N SER A 795 -32.73 -6.11 -36.58
CA SER A 795 -32.40 -5.32 -37.76
C SER A 795 -31.94 -6.25 -38.90
N GLY A 796 -32.15 -5.84 -40.15
CA GLY A 796 -31.70 -6.60 -41.31
C GLY A 796 -32.34 -8.00 -41.46
N GLY A 797 -33.56 -8.19 -40.90
CA GLY A 797 -34.27 -9.47 -40.99
C GLY A 797 -33.80 -10.51 -39.95
N TYR A 798 -33.16 -10.10 -38.86
CA TYR A 798 -32.74 -10.99 -37.78
C TYR A 798 -33.91 -11.74 -37.15
N THR A 799 -33.79 -13.07 -37.08
CA THR A 799 -34.64 -13.95 -36.26
C THR A 799 -33.77 -14.98 -35.59
N GLY A 800 -34.02 -15.24 -34.30
CA GLY A 800 -33.22 -16.18 -33.51
C GLY A 800 -33.43 -15.99 -32.01
N THR A 801 -32.67 -16.74 -31.20
CA THR A 801 -32.65 -16.60 -29.77
C THR A 801 -31.42 -15.83 -29.38
N VAL A 802 -31.60 -14.77 -28.60
CA VAL A 802 -30.51 -13.95 -28.04
C VAL A 802 -30.32 -14.37 -26.61
N GLU A 803 -29.12 -14.86 -26.29
CA GLU A 803 -28.68 -15.17 -24.94
C GLU A 803 -28.15 -13.89 -24.29
N LEU A 804 -28.64 -13.59 -23.08
CA LEU A 804 -28.32 -12.38 -22.37
C LEU A 804 -27.46 -12.67 -21.12
N SER A 805 -26.44 -11.88 -20.89
CA SER A 805 -25.69 -11.85 -19.66
C SER A 805 -25.57 -10.41 -19.12
N ALA A 806 -25.52 -10.25 -17.83
CA ALA A 806 -25.34 -8.95 -17.21
C ALA A 806 -24.10 -8.97 -16.30
N ASP A 807 -23.33 -7.90 -16.33
CA ASP A 807 -22.10 -7.72 -15.56
C ASP A 807 -22.02 -6.29 -15.00
N SER A 808 -21.38 -6.12 -13.85
CA SER A 808 -21.16 -4.83 -13.20
C SER A 808 -19.83 -4.17 -13.58
N SER A 809 -19.19 -4.59 -14.65
CA SER A 809 -17.92 -4.05 -15.18
C SER A 809 -16.83 -3.82 -14.12
N ASN A 810 -16.52 -4.85 -13.32
CA ASN A 810 -15.45 -4.86 -12.32
C ASN A 810 -15.65 -4.01 -11.07
N ASP A 811 -16.87 -3.61 -10.74
CA ASP A 811 -17.13 -2.91 -9.50
C ASP A 811 -17.27 -3.90 -8.33
N THR A 812 -16.23 -4.00 -7.51
CA THR A 812 -16.21 -4.89 -6.34
C THR A 812 -17.24 -4.50 -5.28
N ALA A 813 -17.69 -3.24 -5.25
CA ALA A 813 -18.76 -2.78 -4.36
C ALA A 813 -20.09 -3.48 -4.61
N LEU A 814 -20.31 -4.04 -5.80
CA LEU A 814 -21.52 -4.80 -6.17
C LEU A 814 -21.41 -6.31 -5.95
N ALA A 815 -20.37 -6.80 -5.28
CA ALA A 815 -20.16 -8.24 -5.04
C ALA A 815 -21.34 -8.93 -4.33
N ASN A 816 -22.14 -8.18 -3.59
CA ASN A 816 -23.32 -8.67 -2.86
C ASN A 816 -24.66 -8.32 -3.55
N LEU A 817 -24.64 -7.73 -4.73
CA LEU A 817 -25.84 -7.47 -5.51
C LEU A 817 -26.38 -8.78 -6.12
N CYS A 818 -27.66 -9.03 -5.96
CA CYS A 818 -28.35 -10.14 -6.62
C CYS A 818 -28.99 -9.64 -7.91
N LEU A 819 -28.80 -10.35 -9.01
CA LEU A 819 -29.46 -10.05 -10.25
C LEU A 819 -29.92 -11.31 -10.98
N GLY A 820 -30.98 -11.18 -11.79
CA GLY A 820 -31.53 -12.28 -12.56
C GLY A 820 -32.45 -11.80 -13.67
N PHE A 821 -32.45 -12.54 -14.78
CA PHE A 821 -33.37 -12.29 -15.88
C PHE A 821 -34.71 -13.06 -15.71
N THR A 822 -35.78 -12.37 -15.94
CA THR A 822 -37.12 -13.01 -16.05
C THR A 822 -37.55 -13.04 -17.49
N THR A 823 -37.76 -14.23 -18.05
CA THR A 823 -38.35 -14.40 -19.39
C THR A 823 -39.69 -15.08 -19.29
N PRO A 824 -40.67 -14.75 -20.18
CA PRO A 824 -41.98 -15.42 -20.16
C PRO A 824 -41.97 -16.93 -20.50
N THR A 825 -40.88 -17.46 -21.06
CA THR A 825 -40.90 -18.77 -21.70
C THR A 825 -39.74 -19.71 -21.49
N ALA A 826 -38.65 -19.32 -20.82
CA ALA A 826 -37.53 -20.27 -20.63
C ALA A 826 -36.50 -19.90 -19.60
N SER A 827 -35.73 -20.88 -19.17
CA SER A 827 -34.57 -20.84 -18.32
C SER A 827 -33.48 -19.87 -18.82
N GLY A 828 -33.20 -18.85 -18.03
CA GLY A 828 -31.89 -18.21 -17.98
C GLY A 828 -31.55 -17.22 -19.08
N GLY A 829 -31.98 -15.98 -18.97
CA GLY A 829 -31.40 -14.88 -19.73
C GLY A 829 -31.48 -14.92 -21.25
N SER A 830 -32.47 -15.55 -21.81
CA SER A 830 -32.60 -15.61 -23.26
C SER A 830 -33.90 -14.95 -23.78
N VAL A 831 -33.84 -14.32 -24.94
CA VAL A 831 -34.98 -13.68 -25.62
C VAL A 831 -35.12 -14.20 -27.04
N ALA A 832 -36.30 -14.74 -27.37
CA ALA A 832 -36.61 -15.18 -28.74
C ALA A 832 -37.10 -13.99 -29.58
N VAL A 833 -36.47 -13.77 -30.72
CA VAL A 833 -36.86 -12.77 -31.73
C VAL A 833 -37.42 -13.50 -32.94
N THR A 834 -38.74 -13.40 -33.18
CA THR A 834 -39.43 -14.15 -34.21
C THR A 834 -39.88 -13.30 -35.41
N GLY A 835 -39.64 -11.99 -35.39
CA GLY A 835 -40.06 -11.07 -36.47
C GLY A 835 -39.38 -9.71 -36.35
N THR A 836 -39.92 -8.68 -36.92
CA THR A 836 -39.36 -7.32 -36.95
C THR A 836 -39.68 -6.51 -35.68
N ALA A 837 -40.56 -7.00 -34.82
CA ALA A 837 -40.88 -6.33 -33.55
C ALA A 837 -39.77 -6.53 -32.49
N ALA A 838 -39.53 -5.52 -31.69
CA ALA A 838 -38.62 -5.62 -30.55
C ALA A 838 -39.18 -6.59 -29.51
N ALA A 839 -38.31 -7.43 -28.97
CA ALA A 839 -38.62 -8.36 -27.89
C ALA A 839 -38.01 -7.84 -26.58
N THR A 840 -38.68 -8.05 -25.45
CA THR A 840 -38.22 -7.51 -24.14
C THR A 840 -38.12 -8.59 -23.08
N THR A 841 -37.24 -8.37 -22.11
CA THR A 841 -37.16 -9.11 -20.83
C THR A 841 -36.87 -8.16 -19.69
N GLN A 842 -37.04 -8.63 -18.48
CA GLN A 842 -36.69 -7.87 -17.26
C GLN A 842 -35.42 -8.42 -16.66
N LEU A 843 -34.50 -7.53 -16.29
CA LEU A 843 -33.38 -7.80 -15.43
C LEU A 843 -33.69 -7.22 -14.04
N THR A 844 -33.91 -8.11 -13.06
CA THR A 844 -34.27 -7.75 -11.71
C THR A 844 -33.01 -7.66 -10.83
N PHE A 845 -32.95 -6.66 -10.00
CA PHE A 845 -31.92 -6.42 -9.00
C PHE A 845 -32.54 -6.57 -7.61
N ASP A 846 -31.83 -7.24 -6.72
CA ASP A 846 -32.15 -7.25 -5.31
C ASP A 846 -30.90 -6.76 -4.53
N THR A 847 -31.07 -5.67 -3.82
CA THR A 847 -30.03 -5.05 -3.02
C THR A 847 -30.05 -5.53 -1.56
N ASN A 848 -30.91 -6.47 -1.21
CA ASN A 848 -30.85 -7.20 0.05
C ASN A 848 -29.94 -8.43 -0.10
N ALA A 849 -28.73 -8.35 0.40
CA ALA A 849 -27.74 -9.42 0.29
C ALA A 849 -28.19 -10.74 0.96
N SER A 850 -29.12 -10.67 1.93
CA SER A 850 -29.64 -11.86 2.63
C SER A 850 -30.66 -12.65 1.81
N ASP A 851 -31.28 -12.04 0.82
CA ASP A 851 -32.32 -12.66 -0.03
C ASP A 851 -31.76 -13.39 -1.24
N CYS A 852 -30.43 -13.32 -1.44
CA CYS A 852 -29.75 -14.08 -2.50
C CYS A 852 -29.72 -15.58 -2.13
N PRO A 853 -30.46 -16.45 -2.81
CA PRO A 853 -30.41 -17.88 -2.51
C PRO A 853 -29.03 -18.44 -2.86
N ALA A 854 -28.44 -19.15 -1.91
CA ALA A 854 -27.35 -20.07 -2.19
C ALA A 854 -27.85 -21.07 -3.23
N ILE A 855 -27.12 -21.23 -4.32
CA ILE A 855 -27.43 -22.05 -5.53
C ILE A 855 -28.19 -23.32 -5.15
N ALA A 856 -29.51 -23.33 -5.28
CA ALA A 856 -30.34 -24.53 -5.23
C ALA A 856 -30.60 -25.02 -6.67
N LYS A 857 -30.10 -26.20 -6.97
CA LYS A 857 -30.41 -26.91 -8.22
C LYS A 857 -31.89 -27.25 -8.23
N SER A 858 -32.72 -26.51 -8.90
CA SER A 858 -33.87 -26.95 -9.68
C SER A 858 -34.80 -25.78 -10.06
N GLY A 859 -34.91 -25.56 -11.33
CA GLY A 859 -36.02 -24.99 -12.10
C GLY A 859 -37.08 -24.14 -11.40
N LYS A 860 -36.75 -22.88 -11.13
CA LYS A 860 -37.60 -21.69 -11.09
C LYS A 860 -36.74 -20.47 -10.71
N HIS A 861 -36.58 -19.54 -11.65
CA HIS A 861 -36.03 -18.19 -11.49
C HIS A 861 -34.79 -18.07 -10.56
N ALA A 862 -33.60 -18.37 -11.09
CA ALA A 862 -32.37 -18.23 -10.34
C ALA A 862 -31.86 -16.78 -10.43
N MET A 863 -31.90 -16.03 -9.36
CA MET A 863 -31.07 -14.83 -9.17
C MET A 863 -29.61 -15.24 -8.88
N HIS A 864 -28.66 -14.60 -9.52
CA HIS A 864 -27.24 -14.85 -9.32
C HIS A 864 -26.59 -13.69 -8.54
N ARG A 865 -25.70 -14.03 -7.61
CA ARG A 865 -24.83 -13.05 -6.95
C ARG A 865 -23.67 -12.72 -7.88
N LEU A 866 -23.35 -11.43 -8.07
CA LEU A 866 -22.13 -11.01 -8.75
C LEU A 866 -20.95 -11.36 -7.86
N GLY A 867 -20.21 -12.40 -8.20
CA GLY A 867 -18.94 -12.75 -7.57
C GLY A 867 -17.76 -12.17 -8.33
N PRO A 868 -16.54 -12.14 -7.75
CA PRO A 868 -15.35 -11.68 -8.46
C PRO A 868 -15.17 -12.50 -9.74
N VAL A 869 -14.94 -11.82 -10.84
CA VAL A 869 -14.75 -12.41 -12.16
C VAL A 869 -13.52 -13.31 -12.15
N LYS A 870 -13.72 -14.62 -12.16
CA LYS A 870 -12.66 -15.53 -12.59
C LYS A 870 -12.59 -15.42 -14.10
N THR A 871 -11.46 -14.95 -14.61
CA THR A 871 -11.13 -15.01 -16.03
C THR A 871 -11.39 -16.41 -16.55
N SER A 872 -12.33 -16.52 -17.49
CA SER A 872 -12.65 -17.77 -18.16
C SER A 872 -11.48 -18.16 -19.05
N GLN A 873 -10.65 -19.08 -18.59
CA GLN A 873 -9.89 -19.91 -19.49
C GLN A 873 -10.87 -20.93 -20.11
N ASN A 874 -10.88 -21.00 -21.42
CA ASN A 874 -11.56 -22.01 -22.18
C ASN A 874 -11.13 -23.40 -21.69
N ASN A 875 -12.01 -24.06 -20.94
CA ASN A 875 -11.87 -25.49 -20.69
C ASN A 875 -13.08 -26.23 -21.27
N THR A 876 -12.83 -26.91 -22.36
CA THR A 876 -13.63 -28.02 -22.80
C THR A 876 -13.90 -28.96 -21.61
N PRO A 877 -15.10 -29.52 -21.46
CA PRO A 877 -15.41 -30.40 -20.34
C PRO A 877 -14.63 -31.73 -20.49
N SER A 878 -13.53 -31.88 -19.75
CA SER A 878 -12.88 -33.16 -19.65
C SER A 878 -13.64 -34.03 -18.63
N ARG A 879 -14.12 -35.17 -19.08
CA ARG A 879 -14.70 -36.23 -18.26
C ARG A 879 -13.59 -36.87 -17.40
N ALA A 880 -13.33 -36.36 -16.20
CA ALA A 880 -12.28 -36.90 -15.35
C ALA A 880 -12.58 -37.07 -13.85
N PRO A 881 -13.76 -37.57 -13.43
CA PRO A 881 -13.83 -38.16 -12.08
C PRO A 881 -13.72 -39.69 -12.05
N LEU A 882 -13.91 -40.42 -13.18
CA LEU A 882 -13.82 -41.88 -13.15
C LEU A 882 -12.41 -42.44 -13.31
N ALA A 883 -11.49 -41.76 -13.94
CA ALA A 883 -10.12 -42.23 -14.18
C ALA A 883 -9.26 -42.25 -12.92
N VAL A 884 -9.45 -41.31 -11.99
CA VAL A 884 -8.66 -41.24 -10.73
C VAL A 884 -9.07 -42.35 -9.77
N ALA A 885 -10.36 -42.72 -9.73
CA ALA A 885 -10.82 -43.83 -8.93
C ALA A 885 -10.30 -45.19 -9.45
N PHE A 886 -10.22 -45.37 -10.78
CA PHE A 886 -9.66 -46.61 -11.39
C PHE A 886 -8.13 -46.71 -11.27
N ALA A 887 -7.41 -45.57 -11.34
CA ALA A 887 -5.96 -45.55 -11.13
C ALA A 887 -5.59 -45.90 -9.68
N GLY A 888 -6.37 -45.44 -8.69
CA GLY A 888 -6.20 -45.82 -7.29
C GLY A 888 -6.40 -47.32 -7.02
N LEU A 889 -7.41 -47.94 -7.68
CA LEU A 889 -7.68 -49.33 -7.58
C LEU A 889 -6.63 -50.22 -8.30
N LEU A 890 -6.09 -49.81 -9.43
CA LEU A 890 -5.00 -50.51 -10.14
C LEU A 890 -3.67 -50.41 -9.38
N LEU A 891 -3.36 -49.28 -8.74
CA LEU A 891 -2.15 -49.15 -7.90
C LEU A 891 -2.23 -50.02 -6.64
N ALA A 892 -3.43 -50.15 -6.04
CA ALA A 892 -3.65 -51.03 -4.89
C ALA A 892 -3.54 -52.53 -5.27
N GLY A 893 -3.91 -52.90 -6.53
CA GLY A 893 -3.76 -54.26 -7.06
C GLY A 893 -2.29 -54.65 -7.33
N PHE A 894 -1.42 -53.71 -7.71
CA PHE A 894 -0.03 -54.00 -8.05
C PHE A 894 0.90 -54.12 -6.84
N MET A 895 0.57 -53.48 -5.70
CA MET A 895 1.37 -53.48 -4.46
C MET A 895 1.03 -54.67 -3.50
N GLY A 896 0.23 -55.64 -3.96
CA GLY A 896 -0.32 -56.71 -3.16
C GLY A 896 0.63 -57.86 -2.79
N ARG A 897 1.95 -57.73 -2.91
CA ARG A 897 2.88 -58.83 -2.69
C ARG A 897 4.02 -58.62 -1.69
N SER A 898 4.06 -57.54 -0.93
CA SER A 898 5.04 -57.40 0.16
C SER A 898 4.50 -56.56 1.34
N SER A 899 4.39 -57.25 2.43
CA SER A 899 4.12 -56.82 3.84
C SER A 899 2.67 -56.46 4.22
N ARG A 900 2.16 -57.16 5.24
CA ARG A 900 0.84 -56.93 5.89
C ARG A 900 0.64 -55.52 6.47
N LYS A 901 1.71 -54.80 6.79
CA LYS A 901 1.65 -53.43 7.37
C LYS A 901 1.26 -52.36 6.34
N LEU A 902 1.70 -52.50 5.09
CA LEU A 902 1.33 -51.56 4.02
C LEU A 902 -0.14 -51.74 3.56
N ARG A 903 -0.66 -52.96 3.66
CA ARG A 903 -2.06 -53.24 3.27
C ARG A 903 -3.06 -52.63 4.25
N ASN A 904 -2.71 -52.56 5.53
CA ASN A 904 -3.55 -51.95 6.54
C ASN A 904 -3.52 -50.42 6.46
N LEU A 905 -2.38 -49.82 6.09
CA LEU A 905 -2.28 -48.36 5.88
C LEU A 905 -3.05 -47.91 4.64
N ALA A 906 -3.01 -48.66 3.54
CA ALA A 906 -3.80 -48.38 2.34
C ALA A 906 -5.33 -48.53 2.58
N ALA A 907 -5.73 -49.48 3.43
CA ALA A 907 -7.13 -49.66 3.83
C ALA A 907 -7.63 -48.47 4.72
N VAL A 908 -6.80 -47.99 5.62
CA VAL A 908 -7.13 -46.83 6.49
C VAL A 908 -7.23 -45.50 5.67
N ILE A 909 -6.34 -45.32 4.69
CA ILE A 909 -6.39 -44.14 3.80
C ILE A 909 -7.61 -44.24 2.88
N GLY A 910 -7.97 -45.41 2.39
CA GLY A 910 -9.17 -45.62 1.59
C GLY A 910 -10.46 -45.40 2.39
N LEU A 911 -10.52 -45.82 3.64
CA LEU A 911 -11.66 -45.60 4.54
C LEU A 911 -11.78 -44.13 4.96
N LEU A 912 -10.66 -43.40 5.17
CA LEU A 912 -10.65 -41.97 5.43
C LEU A 912 -11.15 -41.16 4.23
N ALA A 913 -10.76 -41.54 3.00
CA ALA A 913 -11.25 -40.90 1.79
C ALA A 913 -12.77 -41.14 1.56
N ILE A 914 -13.29 -42.30 1.93
CA ILE A 914 -14.72 -42.60 1.86
C ILE A 914 -15.49 -41.92 3.02
N GLY A 915 -14.86 -41.79 4.21
CA GLY A 915 -15.45 -41.08 5.36
C GLY A 915 -15.61 -39.59 5.13
N LEU A 916 -14.66 -38.97 4.41
CA LEU A 916 -14.75 -37.54 4.04
C LEU A 916 -15.75 -37.25 2.89
N GLY A 917 -16.11 -38.28 2.12
CA GLY A 917 -17.11 -38.14 1.05
C GLY A 917 -18.56 -38.32 1.51
N LEU A 918 -18.80 -38.90 2.73
CA LEU A 918 -20.15 -39.20 3.24
C LEU A 918 -20.62 -38.33 4.41
N SER A 919 -19.77 -37.41 4.88
CA SER A 919 -20.15 -36.45 5.95
C SER A 919 -20.76 -35.14 5.46
N ALA A 920 -21.13 -35.04 4.16
CA ALA A 920 -21.76 -33.86 3.59
C ALA A 920 -23.30 -33.96 3.51
N CYS A 921 -23.95 -34.79 4.34
CA CYS A 921 -25.42 -34.77 4.47
C CYS A 921 -25.82 -35.15 5.90
N GLY A 922 -26.16 -34.18 6.69
CA GLY A 922 -26.77 -34.39 8.02
C GLY A 922 -26.78 -33.12 8.84
N GLY A 923 -27.88 -32.41 8.80
CA GLY A 923 -28.06 -31.10 9.37
C GLY A 923 -28.05 -31.04 10.91
N GLY A 924 -27.90 -29.86 11.41
CA GLY A 924 -28.02 -29.46 12.79
C GLY A 924 -27.67 -28.00 12.90
N SER A 925 -28.71 -27.19 12.86
CA SER A 925 -28.69 -25.72 12.99
C SER A 925 -27.99 -25.26 14.25
N SER A 926 -27.03 -24.41 14.12
CA SER A 926 -26.87 -23.26 15.01
C SER A 926 -26.39 -22.06 14.15
N SER A 927 -27.33 -21.18 13.92
CA SER A 927 -27.17 -19.96 13.14
C SER A 927 -26.33 -18.97 13.94
N SER A 928 -25.08 -18.80 13.58
CA SER A 928 -24.44 -17.50 13.65
C SER A 928 -24.67 -16.83 12.31
N SER A 929 -25.64 -15.92 12.23
CA SER A 929 -25.88 -15.10 11.07
C SER A 929 -24.74 -14.07 10.95
N THR A 930 -23.70 -14.41 10.20
CA THR A 930 -22.92 -13.35 9.56
C THR A 930 -23.85 -12.68 8.56
N THR A 931 -24.39 -11.51 8.92
CA THR A 931 -25.15 -10.67 8.02
C THR A 931 -24.20 -10.20 6.93
N VAL A 932 -24.37 -10.77 5.71
CA VAL A 932 -23.67 -10.28 4.53
C VAL A 932 -24.17 -8.85 4.28
N PRO A 933 -23.30 -7.85 4.24
CA PRO A 933 -23.73 -6.46 4.05
C PRO A 933 -24.36 -6.26 2.68
N ASP A 934 -25.40 -5.44 2.64
CA ASP A 934 -26.03 -5.03 1.39
C ASP A 934 -25.03 -4.21 0.52
N PRO A 935 -25.18 -4.22 -0.81
CA PRO A 935 -24.41 -3.37 -1.70
C PRO A 935 -24.48 -1.89 -1.24
N PRO A 936 -23.36 -1.15 -1.19
CA PRO A 936 -23.36 0.21 -0.69
C PRO A 936 -24.21 1.14 -1.58
N LYS A 937 -24.68 2.24 -0.98
CA LYS A 937 -25.35 3.31 -1.71
C LYS A 937 -24.39 3.94 -2.71
N GLY A 938 -24.87 4.24 -3.91
CA GLY A 938 -24.04 4.79 -4.96
C GLY A 938 -24.65 4.69 -6.34
N THR A 939 -23.90 5.16 -7.32
CA THR A 939 -24.28 5.10 -8.75
C THR A 939 -23.34 4.14 -9.47
N TYR A 940 -23.91 3.12 -10.10
CA TYR A 940 -23.16 2.01 -10.70
C TYR A 940 -23.53 1.85 -12.17
N THR A 941 -22.61 1.31 -12.97
CA THR A 941 -22.86 0.97 -14.38
C THR A 941 -23.02 -0.53 -14.52
N ILE A 942 -24.14 -0.95 -15.08
CA ILE A 942 -24.42 -2.34 -15.42
C ILE A 942 -24.30 -2.52 -16.94
N THR A 943 -23.52 -3.52 -17.35
CA THR A 943 -23.34 -3.90 -18.75
C THR A 943 -24.17 -5.14 -19.07
N VAL A 944 -24.96 -5.10 -20.12
CA VAL A 944 -25.72 -6.24 -20.63
C VAL A 944 -25.20 -6.62 -22.00
N THR A 945 -24.78 -7.86 -22.14
CA THR A 945 -24.34 -8.46 -23.42
C THR A 945 -25.38 -9.45 -23.91
N GLY A 946 -25.76 -9.32 -25.18
CA GLY A 946 -26.61 -10.27 -25.90
C GLY A 946 -25.85 -10.90 -27.06
N GLN A 947 -25.96 -12.20 -27.20
CA GLN A 947 -25.34 -12.98 -28.27
C GLN A 947 -26.36 -13.95 -28.91
N ASP A 948 -26.34 -14.08 -30.23
CA ASP A 948 -27.16 -15.08 -30.90
C ASP A 948 -26.74 -16.51 -30.48
N SER A 949 -27.69 -17.33 -30.09
CA SER A 949 -27.44 -18.68 -29.54
C SER A 949 -26.78 -19.65 -30.54
N THR A 950 -26.82 -19.34 -31.82
CA THR A 950 -26.30 -20.18 -32.92
C THR A 950 -25.13 -19.56 -33.68
N THR A 951 -25.00 -18.22 -33.63
CA THR A 951 -24.02 -17.45 -34.40
C THR A 951 -23.30 -16.48 -33.47
N ALA A 952 -22.23 -16.93 -32.85
CA ALA A 952 -21.51 -16.19 -31.82
C ALA A 952 -20.96 -14.83 -32.28
N THR A 953 -20.82 -14.59 -33.57
CA THR A 953 -20.39 -13.32 -34.14
C THR A 953 -21.53 -12.26 -34.16
N ILE A 954 -22.79 -12.66 -34.00
CA ILE A 954 -23.92 -11.72 -33.86
C ILE A 954 -24.14 -11.45 -32.40
N LYS A 955 -23.61 -10.31 -31.91
CA LYS A 955 -23.73 -9.87 -30.53
C LYS A 955 -23.99 -8.37 -30.47
N SER A 956 -24.57 -7.92 -29.36
CA SER A 956 -24.81 -6.51 -29.02
C SER A 956 -24.59 -6.32 -27.54
N ILE A 957 -24.10 -5.14 -27.13
CA ILE A 957 -23.86 -4.77 -25.75
C ILE A 957 -24.55 -3.45 -25.45
N THR A 958 -25.13 -3.31 -24.29
CA THR A 958 -25.71 -2.05 -23.81
C THR A 958 -25.33 -1.85 -22.34
N THR A 959 -25.26 -0.62 -21.91
CA THR A 959 -25.03 -0.27 -20.51
C THR A 959 -26.12 0.64 -19.98
N PHE A 960 -26.39 0.60 -18.69
CA PHE A 960 -27.33 1.51 -18.04
C PHE A 960 -26.91 1.77 -16.59
N THR A 961 -27.45 2.83 -15.98
CA THR A 961 -27.14 3.24 -14.63
C THR A 961 -28.08 2.56 -13.64
N LEU A 962 -27.49 1.94 -12.59
CA LEU A 962 -28.15 1.50 -11.37
C LEU A 962 -27.79 2.47 -10.25
N VAL A 963 -28.78 3.12 -9.65
CA VAL A 963 -28.61 3.97 -8.47
C VAL A 963 -29.16 3.21 -7.28
N ILE A 964 -28.35 3.02 -6.23
CA ILE A 964 -28.76 2.47 -4.94
C ILE A 964 -28.80 3.65 -3.97
N ASP A 965 -30.03 3.96 -3.50
CA ASP A 965 -30.32 5.11 -2.60
C ASP A 965 -30.36 4.69 -1.11
#